data_cd612b4f4ba9a4216d219bb059aa94b5
#
_entry.id   cd612b4f4ba9a4216d219bb059aa94b5
#
_cell.length_a   1.000
_cell.length_b   1.000
_cell.length_c   1.000
_cell.angle_alpha   90.00
_cell.angle_beta   90.00
_cell.angle_gamma   90.00
#
_symmetry.space_group_name_H-M   'P 1'
#
loop_
_entity.id
_entity.type
_entity.pdbx_description
1 polymer ?
#
loop_
_entity_poly.entity_id
_entity_poly.type
_entity_poly.pdbx_seq_one_letter_code
_entity_poly.pdbx_strand_id
1 'polypeptide(L)'
;MSTIFPTERTAETQNFQFPTENETVYENPMTFIWIPVDDAKKYTLTIFDDEGYCEKVETEYNFANSPKKLDAKKYYWTVETDTGLIREKMSFTVSENAVFFDRPTPEEVFNSYPAERPAYIFTKNELPELIEERKEEIEAIKRTADVAMSRPFPKTPTFHWEAWSYEYKLYFSEHRLYCDRDLIACALLYALTGDEKAGEYGKKLLLSICDMNPLGPCSVIWLWGDEIGTSNMRNLPAAFDMLYPLLDNKQRKYVAQTIAVYAQQTEDKLKAIDFPRNPSNTHAARTPAYLGGAALVLKGTGVVPDETLKRWLTYSLDICCGIFPYLGRSDGSWADGIFYSASYSKWYLPFFAAVERFTEKSLLNRPFYHRFTNFLIHFYDHNYENHPFCDGYYETPLSDKWPGFFAQNPFTVYAGKFGPDLAKKRCREYSNQEIYYLHLLDLFIPTLKPEAKSLACDPEDVAVFPDGGFVAMHTELENENDICVMARASKFPYNSHAHADQGSFALFCGGTSLISPSGYFGIGFGSNHHMQWTKKSKAHNVILVDGVGQDEVPILESVGKIKDVDKENKICVMDMSTAYPNISKWQRELSLSDTGLSVSDVIESDKAVEITYCLHSLSKPEAFGNNVVIERNGKKLTIIPDENLTLELICDKFDVDLNDGQPEKFHVTEPVQYHIYYKSKKQAKHVFNVNYKVEA
;
A
#
# COMPACT_ATOMS: atom_id res chain seq x y z
N MET A 1 -1.42 -32.04 16.18
CA MET A 1 -2.56 -31.23 16.68
C MET A 1 -2.01 -30.19 17.62
N SER A 2 -2.28 -28.93 17.37
CA SER A 2 -1.94 -27.87 18.34
C SER A 2 -2.72 -28.11 19.62
N THR A 3 -2.09 -28.00 20.76
CA THR A 3 -2.72 -28.15 22.08
C THR A 3 -3.05 -26.80 22.72
N ILE A 4 -2.67 -25.69 22.07
CA ILE A 4 -2.85 -24.33 22.56
C ILE A 4 -3.34 -23.47 21.39
N PHE A 5 -4.29 -22.56 21.66
CA PHE A 5 -4.75 -21.59 20.68
C PHE A 5 -3.58 -20.61 20.38
N PRO A 6 -3.20 -20.41 19.11
CA PRO A 6 -2.08 -19.52 18.77
C PRO A 6 -2.42 -18.06 19.10
N THR A 7 -1.50 -17.38 19.74
CA THR A 7 -1.61 -15.95 20.09
C THR A 7 -0.76 -15.06 19.19
N GLU A 8 0.19 -15.65 18.46
CA GLU A 8 1.13 -14.99 17.57
C GLU A 8 1.09 -15.60 16.19
N ARG A 9 1.41 -14.80 15.17
CA ARG A 9 1.49 -15.28 13.79
C ARG A 9 2.60 -16.31 13.64
N THR A 10 2.31 -17.35 12.87
CA THR A 10 3.28 -18.40 12.52
C THR A 10 3.80 -18.26 11.09
N ALA A 11 3.19 -17.37 10.29
CA ALA A 11 3.62 -17.05 8.93
C ALA A 11 3.48 -15.54 8.66
N GLU A 12 4.37 -14.99 7.84
CA GLU A 12 4.36 -13.57 7.44
C GLU A 12 3.09 -13.17 6.69
N THR A 13 2.45 -14.12 6.01
CA THR A 13 1.23 -13.88 5.22
C THR A 13 -0.05 -13.81 6.05
N GLN A 14 -0.02 -14.22 7.31
CA GLN A 14 -1.19 -14.19 8.19
C GLN A 14 -1.53 -12.77 8.62
N ASN A 15 -2.81 -12.50 8.81
CA ASN A 15 -3.29 -11.22 9.31
C ASN A 15 -2.93 -11.04 10.80
N PHE A 16 -2.91 -9.78 11.24
CA PHE A 16 -2.73 -9.44 12.65
C PHE A 16 -4.06 -9.59 13.38
N GLN A 17 -3.97 -9.99 14.64
CA GLN A 17 -5.14 -10.03 15.50
C GLN A 17 -5.75 -8.64 15.70
N PHE A 18 -7.09 -8.60 15.69
CA PHE A 18 -7.88 -7.40 15.95
C PHE A 18 -9.23 -7.76 16.63
N PRO A 19 -9.66 -7.04 17.68
CA PRO A 19 -8.87 -6.08 18.45
C PRO A 19 -7.81 -6.77 19.32
N THR A 20 -6.76 -6.03 19.68
CA THR A 20 -5.77 -6.45 20.68
C THR A 20 -6.29 -6.18 22.09
N GLU A 21 -5.57 -6.67 23.12
CA GLU A 21 -5.98 -6.49 24.53
C GLU A 21 -6.05 -4.99 24.91
N ASN A 22 -7.18 -4.59 25.50
CA ASN A 22 -7.51 -3.22 25.90
C ASN A 22 -7.56 -2.18 24.76
N GLU A 23 -7.69 -2.62 23.50
CA GLU A 23 -7.77 -1.71 22.35
C GLU A 23 -9.07 -0.91 22.33
N THR A 24 -8.99 0.37 21.96
CA THR A 24 -10.17 1.19 21.67
C THR A 24 -10.48 1.10 20.17
N VAL A 25 -11.68 0.63 19.84
CA VAL A 25 -12.11 0.43 18.46
C VAL A 25 -13.02 1.56 17.99
N TYR A 26 -12.82 1.99 16.76
CA TYR A 26 -13.50 3.12 16.12
C TYR A 26 -14.42 2.69 14.96
N GLU A 27 -14.68 1.40 14.81
CA GLU A 27 -15.60 0.79 13.84
C GLU A 27 -16.73 0.08 14.55
N ASN A 28 -17.98 0.26 14.09
CA ASN A 28 -19.12 -0.34 14.75
C ASN A 28 -20.33 -0.51 13.79
N PRO A 29 -20.84 -1.70 13.52
CA PRO A 29 -20.37 -3.02 13.98
C PRO A 29 -18.94 -3.32 13.58
N MET A 30 -18.17 -3.95 14.46
CA MET A 30 -16.75 -4.17 14.24
C MET A 30 -16.46 -5.56 13.66
N THR A 31 -15.26 -5.70 13.13
CA THR A 31 -14.67 -6.97 12.73
C THR A 31 -13.75 -7.51 13.81
N PHE A 32 -13.77 -8.82 14.03
CA PHE A 32 -12.82 -9.54 14.88
C PHE A 32 -11.96 -10.43 14.00
N ILE A 33 -10.65 -10.43 14.23
CA ILE A 33 -9.67 -11.22 13.48
C ILE A 33 -8.77 -11.93 14.49
N TRP A 34 -8.53 -13.21 14.29
CA TRP A 34 -7.63 -14.02 15.14
C TRP A 34 -6.64 -14.83 14.31
N ILE A 35 -5.60 -15.32 14.98
CA ILE A 35 -4.62 -16.17 14.33
C ILE A 35 -5.28 -17.51 14.01
N PRO A 36 -5.18 -18.01 12.76
CA PRO A 36 -5.84 -19.25 12.38
C PRO A 36 -5.25 -20.47 13.11
N VAL A 37 -6.10 -21.45 13.41
CA VAL A 37 -5.69 -22.74 13.95
C VAL A 37 -5.69 -23.76 12.80
N ASP A 38 -4.57 -24.44 12.57
CA ASP A 38 -4.34 -25.27 11.38
C ASP A 38 -5.40 -26.35 11.14
N ASP A 39 -5.84 -27.05 12.19
CA ASP A 39 -6.81 -28.13 12.10
C ASP A 39 -8.27 -27.67 12.26
N ALA A 40 -8.52 -26.41 12.54
CA ALA A 40 -9.87 -25.87 12.74
C ALA A 40 -10.54 -25.58 11.38
N LYS A 41 -11.78 -26.05 11.24
CA LYS A 41 -12.65 -25.78 10.09
C LYS A 41 -13.74 -24.77 10.41
N LYS A 42 -14.08 -24.62 11.69
CA LYS A 42 -15.09 -23.70 12.17
C LYS A 42 -14.66 -23.06 13.46
N TYR A 43 -15.14 -21.85 13.66
CA TYR A 43 -14.89 -21.06 14.86
C TYR A 43 -16.22 -20.52 15.39
N THR A 44 -16.31 -20.38 16.71
CA THR A 44 -17.38 -19.67 17.40
C THR A 44 -16.79 -18.48 18.12
N LEU A 45 -17.00 -17.27 17.60
CA LEU A 45 -16.71 -16.01 18.29
C LEU A 45 -17.78 -15.78 19.35
N THR A 46 -17.38 -15.47 20.58
CA THR A 46 -18.28 -15.02 21.64
C THR A 46 -17.89 -13.60 22.07
N ILE A 47 -18.83 -12.68 22.00
CA ILE A 47 -18.69 -11.27 22.43
C ILE A 47 -19.58 -11.09 23.66
N PHE A 48 -19.06 -10.56 24.76
CA PHE A 48 -19.83 -10.42 26.01
C PHE A 48 -19.34 -9.24 26.85
N ASP A 49 -20.15 -8.85 27.84
CA ASP A 49 -19.82 -7.84 28.85
C ASP A 49 -20.11 -8.33 30.28
N ASP A 50 -19.81 -7.50 31.25
CA ASP A 50 -20.08 -7.79 32.67
C ASP A 50 -21.56 -7.52 33.09
N GLU A 51 -22.39 -6.99 32.16
CA GLU A 51 -23.79 -6.59 32.42
C GLU A 51 -24.79 -7.60 31.85
N GLY A 52 -24.32 -8.72 31.27
CA GLY A 52 -25.16 -9.82 30.80
C GLY A 52 -25.39 -9.85 29.29
N TYR A 53 -24.72 -8.96 28.51
CA TYR A 53 -24.67 -9.11 27.05
C TYR A 53 -23.84 -10.31 26.69
N CYS A 54 -24.32 -11.14 25.75
CA CYS A 54 -23.60 -12.25 25.19
C CYS A 54 -24.12 -12.56 23.79
N GLU A 55 -23.24 -12.51 22.80
CA GLU A 55 -23.54 -12.80 21.41
C GLU A 55 -22.54 -13.83 20.88
N LYS A 56 -23.03 -14.79 20.08
CA LYS A 56 -22.19 -15.82 19.45
C LYS A 56 -22.33 -15.78 17.94
N VAL A 57 -21.19 -15.89 17.23
CA VAL A 57 -21.11 -15.89 15.77
C VAL A 57 -20.30 -17.10 15.33
N GLU A 58 -20.89 -17.96 14.52
CA GLU A 58 -20.19 -19.06 13.87
C GLU A 58 -19.62 -18.65 12.52
N THR A 59 -18.41 -19.07 12.20
CA THR A 59 -17.74 -18.77 10.93
C THR A 59 -16.78 -19.90 10.53
N GLU A 60 -16.51 -20.04 9.25
CA GLU A 60 -15.45 -20.90 8.69
C GLU A 60 -14.13 -20.12 8.49
N TYR A 61 -14.16 -18.81 8.67
CA TYR A 61 -13.01 -17.92 8.55
C TYR A 61 -12.35 -17.68 9.90
N ASN A 62 -11.08 -17.25 9.90
CA ASN A 62 -10.40 -16.76 11.09
C ASN A 62 -10.72 -15.27 11.37
N PHE A 63 -11.89 -14.84 10.95
CA PHE A 63 -12.50 -13.54 11.27
C PHE A 63 -14.01 -13.66 11.34
N ALA A 64 -14.63 -12.73 12.03
CA ALA A 64 -16.09 -12.58 12.03
C ALA A 64 -16.46 -11.12 12.27
N ASN A 65 -17.61 -10.74 11.75
CA ASN A 65 -18.18 -9.42 11.97
C ASN A 65 -19.19 -9.48 13.12
N SER A 66 -19.19 -8.48 14.02
CA SER A 66 -20.31 -8.31 14.95
C SER A 66 -21.61 -8.19 14.15
N PRO A 67 -22.66 -8.98 14.52
CA PRO A 67 -23.90 -8.97 13.76
C PRO A 67 -24.73 -7.70 13.97
N LYS A 68 -24.43 -6.93 15.00
CA LYS A 68 -25.12 -5.69 15.33
C LYS A 68 -24.19 -4.65 15.97
N LYS A 69 -24.64 -3.42 15.97
CA LYS A 69 -23.99 -2.31 16.65
C LYS A 69 -23.91 -2.59 18.15
N LEU A 70 -22.74 -2.34 18.73
CA LEU A 70 -22.47 -2.41 20.16
C LEU A 70 -22.58 -1.00 20.81
N ASP A 71 -22.94 -0.92 22.08
CA ASP A 71 -22.87 0.33 22.82
C ASP A 71 -21.43 0.78 23.07
N ALA A 72 -21.22 2.08 23.27
CA ALA A 72 -19.89 2.63 23.56
C ALA A 72 -19.48 2.32 25.00
N LYS A 73 -18.89 1.15 25.24
CA LYS A 73 -18.41 0.67 26.53
C LYS A 73 -17.38 -0.44 26.37
N LYS A 74 -16.92 -1.00 27.48
CA LYS A 74 -15.99 -2.13 27.49
C LYS A 74 -16.72 -3.44 27.27
N TYR A 75 -16.10 -4.31 26.45
CA TYR A 75 -16.52 -5.67 26.14
C TYR A 75 -15.35 -6.63 26.25
N TYR A 76 -15.68 -7.92 26.20
CA TYR A 76 -14.75 -9.02 26.10
C TYR A 76 -15.09 -9.89 24.90
N TRP A 77 -14.09 -10.60 24.40
CA TRP A 77 -14.30 -11.59 23.35
C TRP A 77 -13.38 -12.80 23.53
N THR A 78 -13.84 -13.93 23.02
CA THR A 78 -13.09 -15.18 22.95
C THR A 78 -13.52 -15.94 21.71
N VAL A 79 -12.71 -16.91 21.28
CA VAL A 79 -12.97 -17.78 20.13
C VAL A 79 -12.78 -19.23 20.54
N GLU A 80 -13.71 -20.07 20.18
CA GLU A 80 -13.66 -21.54 20.30
C GLU A 80 -13.60 -22.19 18.93
N THR A 81 -12.75 -23.18 18.73
CA THR A 81 -12.66 -23.97 17.51
C THR A 81 -13.59 -25.20 17.59
N ASP A 82 -13.96 -25.77 16.42
CA ASP A 82 -14.65 -27.06 16.32
C ASP A 82 -13.82 -28.23 16.87
N THR A 83 -12.53 -28.06 17.12
CA THR A 83 -11.63 -29.03 17.78
C THR A 83 -11.57 -28.86 19.31
N GLY A 84 -12.29 -27.87 19.86
CA GLY A 84 -12.39 -27.61 21.30
C GLY A 84 -11.26 -26.75 21.88
N LEU A 85 -10.41 -26.12 21.04
CA LEU A 85 -9.45 -25.15 21.53
C LEU A 85 -10.15 -23.83 21.79
N ILE A 86 -9.88 -23.23 22.94
CA ILE A 86 -10.46 -21.95 23.36
C ILE A 86 -9.34 -20.93 23.53
N ARG A 87 -9.52 -19.75 22.92
CA ARG A 87 -8.66 -18.61 23.12
C ARG A 87 -8.95 -17.94 24.47
N GLU A 88 -7.92 -17.50 25.16
CA GLU A 88 -8.09 -16.64 26.34
C GLU A 88 -8.92 -15.40 26.01
N LYS A 89 -9.77 -14.99 26.95
CA LYS A 89 -10.61 -13.81 26.76
C LYS A 89 -9.75 -12.56 26.66
N MET A 90 -10.15 -11.66 25.77
CA MET A 90 -9.55 -10.35 25.56
C MET A 90 -10.57 -9.26 25.77
N SER A 91 -10.11 -8.10 26.21
CA SER A 91 -10.96 -6.93 26.39
C SER A 91 -10.73 -5.89 25.28
N PHE A 92 -11.78 -5.12 24.98
CA PHE A 92 -11.72 -3.96 24.10
C PHE A 92 -12.78 -2.94 24.52
N THR A 93 -12.65 -1.71 24.05
CA THR A 93 -13.62 -0.64 24.29
C THR A 93 -14.14 -0.10 22.96
N VAL A 94 -15.45 -0.03 22.80
CA VAL A 94 -16.06 0.65 21.64
C VAL A 94 -16.08 2.15 21.93
N SER A 95 -15.47 2.94 21.04
CA SER A 95 -15.43 4.40 21.16
C SER A 95 -16.80 5.03 20.92
N GLU A 96 -17.13 6.10 21.66
CA GLU A 96 -18.28 6.96 21.37
C GLU A 96 -18.17 7.60 19.97
N ASN A 97 -16.92 7.72 19.47
CA ASN A 97 -16.61 8.26 18.15
C ASN A 97 -16.56 7.20 17.06
N ALA A 98 -16.90 5.93 17.34
CA ALA A 98 -16.88 4.90 16.33
C ALA A 98 -17.79 5.25 15.14
N VAL A 99 -17.28 5.01 13.92
CA VAL A 99 -18.05 5.17 12.69
C VAL A 99 -18.98 3.99 12.51
N PHE A 100 -20.13 4.22 11.88
CA PHE A 100 -21.11 3.18 11.64
C PHE A 100 -20.79 2.46 10.32
N PHE A 101 -20.24 1.24 10.41
CA PHE A 101 -19.95 0.41 9.25
C PHE A 101 -21.15 -0.47 8.87
N ASP A 102 -22.06 0.08 8.08
CA ASP A 102 -23.22 -0.65 7.54
C ASP A 102 -22.79 -1.52 6.36
N ARG A 103 -22.73 -2.83 6.59
CA ARG A 103 -22.26 -3.80 5.59
C ARG A 103 -23.37 -4.14 4.60
N PRO A 104 -23.12 -4.01 3.28
CA PRO A 104 -24.07 -4.50 2.28
C PRO A 104 -24.10 -6.03 2.26
N THR A 105 -25.29 -6.59 2.08
CA THR A 105 -25.40 -8.04 1.83
C THR A 105 -25.17 -8.37 0.36
N PRO A 106 -24.66 -9.57 0.02
CA PRO A 106 -24.50 -9.98 -1.38
C PRO A 106 -25.79 -9.92 -2.19
N GLU A 107 -26.91 -10.27 -1.57
CA GLU A 107 -28.25 -10.21 -2.19
C GLU A 107 -28.64 -8.77 -2.52
N GLU A 108 -28.43 -7.83 -1.60
CA GLU A 108 -28.71 -6.41 -1.78
C GLU A 108 -27.87 -5.84 -2.93
N VAL A 109 -26.55 -6.08 -2.93
CA VAL A 109 -25.66 -5.62 -4.01
C VAL A 109 -26.04 -6.23 -5.35
N PHE A 110 -26.27 -7.54 -5.38
CA PHE A 110 -26.65 -8.22 -6.63
C PHE A 110 -27.95 -7.69 -7.21
N ASN A 111 -28.98 -7.53 -6.39
CA ASN A 111 -30.30 -7.11 -6.87
C ASN A 111 -30.34 -5.66 -7.30
N SER A 112 -29.63 -4.76 -6.61
CA SER A 112 -29.62 -3.32 -6.93
C SER A 112 -28.75 -2.95 -8.14
N TYR A 113 -27.75 -3.78 -8.51
CA TYR A 113 -26.92 -3.50 -9.68
C TYR A 113 -27.74 -3.58 -10.99
N PRO A 114 -27.76 -2.52 -11.83
CA PRO A 114 -28.65 -2.44 -12.99
C PRO A 114 -28.20 -3.30 -14.17
N ALA A 115 -29.11 -3.57 -15.08
CA ALA A 115 -28.80 -4.16 -16.37
C ALA A 115 -28.34 -3.12 -17.41
N GLU A 116 -28.64 -1.84 -17.21
CA GLU A 116 -28.21 -0.75 -18.08
C GLU A 116 -26.71 -0.50 -17.95
N ARG A 117 -26.06 -0.13 -19.06
CA ARG A 117 -24.61 0.11 -19.11
C ARG A 117 -24.31 1.47 -19.75
N PRO A 118 -23.20 2.15 -19.37
CA PRO A 118 -22.26 1.74 -18.32
C PRO A 118 -22.87 1.88 -16.92
N ALA A 119 -22.36 1.09 -15.97
CA ALA A 119 -22.79 1.14 -14.58
C ALA A 119 -21.66 0.85 -13.57
N TYR A 120 -20.52 0.27 -14.02
CA TYR A 120 -19.47 -0.17 -13.11
C TYR A 120 -18.65 1.00 -12.54
N ILE A 121 -18.15 1.89 -13.40
CA ILE A 121 -17.36 3.06 -12.95
C ILE A 121 -18.27 4.26 -12.70
N PHE A 122 -19.21 4.50 -13.60
CA PHE A 122 -20.23 5.55 -13.56
C PHE A 122 -21.47 5.10 -14.32
N THR A 123 -22.59 5.78 -14.10
CA THR A 123 -23.84 5.59 -14.84
C THR A 123 -24.04 6.71 -15.85
N LYS A 124 -24.96 6.52 -16.80
CA LYS A 124 -25.32 7.58 -17.76
C LYS A 124 -25.84 8.84 -17.08
N ASN A 125 -26.51 8.70 -15.95
CA ASN A 125 -27.09 9.84 -15.23
C ASN A 125 -26.00 10.70 -14.57
N GLU A 126 -24.85 10.12 -14.23
CA GLU A 126 -23.71 10.81 -13.60
C GLU A 126 -22.81 11.51 -14.64
N LEU A 127 -22.91 11.13 -15.94
CA LEU A 127 -22.04 11.67 -16.99
C LEU A 127 -22.02 13.20 -17.10
N PRO A 128 -23.16 13.92 -17.08
CA PRO A 128 -23.15 15.39 -17.26
C PRO A 128 -22.31 16.10 -16.18
N GLU A 129 -22.46 15.71 -14.93
CA GLU A 129 -21.71 16.27 -13.80
C GLU A 129 -20.23 15.85 -13.87
N LEU A 130 -19.97 14.58 -14.11
CA LEU A 130 -18.60 14.04 -14.21
C LEU A 130 -17.81 14.71 -15.35
N ILE A 131 -18.40 14.94 -16.49
CA ILE A 131 -17.77 15.63 -17.62
C ILE A 131 -17.41 17.08 -17.24
N GLU A 132 -18.30 17.77 -16.55
CA GLU A 132 -18.04 19.15 -16.11
C GLU A 132 -16.92 19.23 -15.07
N GLU A 133 -16.92 18.29 -14.12
CA GLU A 133 -15.91 18.24 -13.06
C GLU A 133 -14.52 17.80 -13.52
N ARG A 134 -14.43 16.98 -14.59
CA ARG A 134 -13.19 16.29 -15.04
C ARG A 134 -12.71 16.76 -16.42
N LYS A 135 -12.94 18.02 -16.78
CA LYS A 135 -12.57 18.56 -18.09
C LYS A 135 -11.08 18.43 -18.41
N GLU A 136 -10.23 18.72 -17.44
CA GLU A 136 -8.78 18.64 -17.61
C GLU A 136 -8.30 17.19 -17.78
N GLU A 137 -8.86 16.29 -16.98
CA GLU A 137 -8.59 14.87 -17.05
C GLU A 137 -9.09 14.27 -18.37
N ILE A 138 -10.23 14.73 -18.90
CA ILE A 138 -10.75 14.31 -20.21
C ILE A 138 -9.80 14.75 -21.32
N GLU A 139 -9.28 15.97 -21.30
CA GLU A 139 -8.25 16.40 -22.27
C GLU A 139 -6.96 15.58 -22.16
N ALA A 140 -6.57 15.17 -20.97
CA ALA A 140 -5.42 14.31 -20.77
C ALA A 140 -5.64 12.89 -21.30
N ILE A 141 -6.80 12.26 -21.07
CA ILE A 141 -7.11 10.95 -21.65
C ILE A 141 -7.25 11.00 -23.17
N LYS A 142 -7.69 12.14 -23.73
CA LYS A 142 -7.74 12.33 -25.17
C LYS A 142 -6.34 12.26 -25.79
N ARG A 143 -5.37 13.00 -25.22
CA ARG A 143 -3.95 12.91 -25.64
C ARG A 143 -3.43 11.49 -25.52
N THR A 144 -3.74 10.81 -24.43
CA THR A 144 -3.35 9.41 -24.18
C THR A 144 -3.97 8.47 -25.23
N ALA A 145 -5.24 8.63 -25.55
CA ALA A 145 -5.95 7.85 -26.58
C ALA A 145 -5.37 8.12 -27.99
N ASP A 146 -5.00 9.36 -28.31
CA ASP A 146 -4.34 9.69 -29.59
C ASP A 146 -3.00 8.97 -29.75
N VAL A 147 -2.19 8.91 -28.70
CA VAL A 147 -0.95 8.12 -28.66
C VAL A 147 -1.26 6.62 -28.79
N ALA A 148 -2.22 6.12 -28.06
CA ALA A 148 -2.66 4.71 -28.12
C ALA A 148 -3.05 4.30 -29.55
N MET A 149 -3.85 5.11 -30.23
CA MET A 149 -4.32 4.84 -31.59
C MET A 149 -3.21 4.85 -32.66
N SER A 150 -2.03 5.34 -32.34
CA SER A 150 -0.85 5.28 -33.21
C SER A 150 -0.02 4.01 -33.04
N ARG A 151 -0.30 3.18 -32.03
CA ARG A 151 0.47 2.00 -31.68
C ARG A 151 -0.10 0.72 -32.33
N PRO A 152 0.76 -0.27 -32.62
CA PRO A 152 0.29 -1.59 -33.06
C PRO A 152 -0.46 -2.29 -31.91
N PHE A 153 -1.35 -3.23 -32.26
CA PHE A 153 -1.99 -4.09 -31.25
C PHE A 153 -0.99 -5.02 -30.56
N PRO A 154 -1.24 -5.37 -29.27
CA PRO A 154 -0.40 -6.28 -28.54
C PRO A 154 -0.37 -7.67 -29.18
N LYS A 155 0.77 -8.33 -29.07
CA LYS A 155 0.93 -9.71 -29.53
C LYS A 155 0.75 -10.67 -28.38
N THR A 156 0.19 -11.85 -28.65
CA THR A 156 0.14 -12.93 -27.66
C THR A 156 1.56 -13.30 -27.22
N PRO A 157 1.82 -13.43 -25.89
CA PRO A 157 3.13 -13.78 -25.40
C PRO A 157 3.50 -15.22 -25.79
N THR A 158 4.76 -15.41 -26.17
CA THR A 158 5.31 -16.69 -26.63
C THR A 158 6.37 -17.28 -25.69
N PHE A 159 6.70 -16.60 -24.58
CA PHE A 159 7.68 -17.09 -23.61
C PHE A 159 7.12 -18.27 -22.80
N HIS A 160 8.04 -19.13 -22.36
CA HIS A 160 7.70 -20.23 -21.46
C HIS A 160 7.59 -19.74 -20.00
N TRP A 161 6.81 -20.46 -19.22
CA TRP A 161 6.43 -20.18 -17.85
C TRP A 161 7.55 -20.26 -16.82
N GLU A 162 8.73 -20.66 -17.20
CA GLU A 162 9.83 -20.84 -16.28
C GLU A 162 10.30 -19.50 -15.76
N ALA A 163 9.86 -19.26 -14.54
CA ALA A 163 10.34 -18.23 -13.67
C ALA A 163 10.28 -16.79 -14.25
N TRP A 164 10.01 -15.89 -13.42
CA TRP A 164 10.24 -14.46 -13.41
C TRP A 164 11.44 -14.03 -14.29
N SER A 165 11.30 -14.32 -15.56
CA SER A 165 12.32 -13.98 -16.55
C SER A 165 12.27 -12.49 -16.85
N TYR A 166 13.39 -11.94 -17.27
CA TYR A 166 13.47 -10.57 -17.74
C TYR A 166 12.50 -10.32 -18.92
N GLU A 167 12.34 -11.30 -19.80
CA GLU A 167 11.39 -11.25 -20.92
C GLU A 167 9.94 -11.11 -20.42
N TYR A 168 9.58 -11.82 -19.37
CA TYR A 168 8.28 -11.67 -18.74
C TYR A 168 8.09 -10.25 -18.18
N LYS A 169 9.10 -9.71 -17.48
CA LYS A 169 9.04 -8.34 -16.95
C LYS A 169 8.84 -7.28 -18.01
N LEU A 170 9.55 -7.39 -19.13
CA LEU A 170 9.35 -6.51 -20.28
C LEU A 170 7.95 -6.65 -20.85
N TYR A 171 7.49 -7.88 -21.01
CA TYR A 171 6.19 -8.14 -21.60
C TYR A 171 5.07 -7.62 -20.71
N PHE A 172 5.06 -7.89 -19.40
CA PHE A 172 3.97 -7.42 -18.56
C PHE A 172 3.95 -5.90 -18.45
N SER A 173 5.09 -5.25 -18.48
CA SER A 173 5.17 -3.78 -18.49
C SER A 173 4.58 -3.20 -19.78
N GLU A 174 4.89 -3.80 -20.93
CA GLU A 174 4.27 -3.44 -22.20
C GLU A 174 2.78 -3.76 -22.20
N HIS A 175 2.37 -4.92 -21.67
CA HIS A 175 0.96 -5.32 -21.57
C HIS A 175 0.14 -4.33 -20.73
N ARG A 176 0.70 -3.84 -19.63
CA ARG A 176 0.05 -2.80 -18.82
C ARG A 176 -0.18 -1.52 -19.61
N LEU A 177 0.74 -1.12 -20.48
CA LEU A 177 0.50 0.02 -21.36
C LEU A 177 -0.71 -0.19 -22.26
N TYR A 178 -0.91 -1.40 -22.78
CA TYR A 178 -2.09 -1.72 -23.59
C TYR A 178 -3.37 -1.84 -22.75
N CYS A 179 -3.31 -2.57 -21.64
CA CYS A 179 -4.50 -2.94 -20.87
C CYS A 179 -4.90 -1.86 -19.86
N ASP A 180 -3.95 -1.36 -19.05
CA ASP A 180 -4.27 -0.43 -17.96
C ASP A 180 -4.41 1.02 -18.47
N ARG A 181 -3.72 1.38 -19.56
CA ARG A 181 -3.72 2.72 -20.11
C ARG A 181 -4.54 2.83 -21.41
N ASP A 182 -4.05 2.21 -22.49
CA ASP A 182 -4.56 2.47 -23.84
C ASP A 182 -6.02 2.03 -23.99
N LEU A 183 -6.34 0.81 -23.53
CA LEU A 183 -7.71 0.29 -23.52
C LEU A 183 -8.65 1.17 -22.69
N ILE A 184 -8.23 1.52 -21.47
CA ILE A 184 -9.05 2.29 -20.55
C ILE A 184 -9.20 3.73 -21.01
N ALA A 185 -8.13 4.39 -21.50
CA ALA A 185 -8.23 5.74 -22.05
C ALA A 185 -9.21 5.82 -23.22
N CYS A 186 -9.13 4.86 -24.16
CA CYS A 186 -10.04 4.80 -25.30
C CYS A 186 -11.50 4.50 -24.89
N ALA A 187 -11.70 3.58 -23.94
CA ALA A 187 -13.02 3.25 -23.43
C ALA A 187 -13.67 4.42 -22.67
N LEU A 188 -12.89 5.10 -21.81
CA LEU A 188 -13.33 6.31 -21.10
C LEU A 188 -13.66 7.44 -22.07
N LEU A 189 -12.77 7.74 -23.01
CA LEU A 189 -12.97 8.82 -23.97
C LEU A 189 -14.28 8.61 -24.77
N TYR A 190 -14.51 7.37 -25.23
CA TYR A 190 -15.77 7.01 -25.89
C TYR A 190 -16.98 7.19 -24.97
N ALA A 191 -16.91 6.63 -23.76
CA ALA A 191 -18.06 6.65 -22.84
C ALA A 191 -18.41 8.07 -22.35
N LEU A 192 -17.40 8.95 -22.18
CA LEU A 192 -17.56 10.32 -21.70
C LEU A 192 -17.96 11.29 -22.81
N THR A 193 -17.42 11.13 -24.02
CA THR A 193 -17.54 12.15 -25.09
C THR A 193 -18.24 11.66 -26.34
N GLY A 194 -18.45 10.35 -26.50
CA GLY A 194 -18.97 9.75 -27.72
C GLY A 194 -17.93 9.67 -28.86
N ASP A 195 -16.62 9.80 -28.58
CA ASP A 195 -15.58 9.72 -29.61
C ASP A 195 -15.57 8.33 -30.28
N GLU A 196 -16.19 8.23 -31.44
CA GLU A 196 -16.35 6.98 -32.19
C GLU A 196 -15.00 6.38 -32.60
N LYS A 197 -13.98 7.21 -32.89
CA LYS A 197 -12.65 6.75 -33.30
C LYS A 197 -11.94 6.04 -32.13
N ALA A 198 -11.97 6.64 -30.97
CA ALA A 198 -11.45 6.04 -29.75
C ALA A 198 -12.24 4.78 -29.38
N GLY A 199 -13.58 4.82 -29.48
CA GLY A 199 -14.44 3.68 -29.23
C GLY A 199 -14.15 2.48 -30.14
N GLU A 200 -14.02 2.68 -31.45
CA GLU A 200 -13.71 1.62 -32.40
C GLU A 200 -12.30 1.05 -32.20
N TYR A 201 -11.32 1.90 -31.87
CA TYR A 201 -9.98 1.41 -31.51
C TYR A 201 -10.01 0.62 -30.19
N GLY A 202 -10.65 1.16 -29.14
CA GLY A 202 -10.82 0.50 -27.87
C GLY A 202 -11.51 -0.86 -27.98
N LYS A 203 -12.55 -0.96 -28.81
CA LYS A 203 -13.23 -2.24 -29.13
C LYS A 203 -12.26 -3.25 -29.75
N LYS A 204 -11.47 -2.85 -30.73
CA LYS A 204 -10.50 -3.74 -31.39
C LYS A 204 -9.41 -4.17 -30.40
N LEU A 205 -8.94 -3.26 -29.54
CA LEU A 205 -7.94 -3.55 -28.52
C LEU A 205 -8.51 -4.51 -27.45
N LEU A 206 -9.75 -4.29 -26.99
CA LEU A 206 -10.46 -5.20 -26.09
C LEU A 206 -10.51 -6.62 -26.65
N LEU A 207 -10.92 -6.78 -27.91
CA LEU A 207 -10.99 -8.09 -28.56
C LEU A 207 -9.61 -8.72 -28.72
N SER A 208 -8.59 -7.93 -29.08
CA SER A 208 -7.20 -8.40 -29.21
C SER A 208 -6.63 -8.91 -27.87
N ILE A 209 -6.97 -8.26 -26.76
CA ILE A 209 -6.58 -8.73 -25.42
C ILE A 209 -7.36 -10.01 -25.04
N CYS A 210 -8.65 -10.09 -25.40
CA CYS A 210 -9.44 -11.32 -25.21
C CYS A 210 -8.92 -12.50 -26.04
N ASP A 211 -8.28 -12.26 -27.19
CA ASP A 211 -7.64 -13.31 -28.02
C ASP A 211 -6.38 -13.91 -27.39
N MET A 212 -5.82 -13.26 -26.35
CA MET A 212 -4.72 -13.83 -25.58
C MET A 212 -5.24 -15.00 -24.74
N ASN A 213 -4.53 -16.14 -24.79
CA ASN A 213 -4.98 -17.33 -24.09
C ASN A 213 -4.99 -17.13 -22.56
N PRO A 214 -6.17 -17.06 -21.91
CA PRO A 214 -6.27 -16.89 -20.46
C PRO A 214 -5.82 -18.14 -19.67
N LEU A 215 -5.62 -19.29 -20.34
CA LEU A 215 -5.09 -20.52 -19.76
C LEU A 215 -3.57 -20.66 -19.99
N GLY A 216 -2.97 -19.70 -20.67
CA GLY A 216 -1.55 -19.63 -20.98
C GLY A 216 -0.82 -18.56 -20.14
N PRO A 217 0.20 -17.88 -20.71
CA PRO A 217 0.99 -16.85 -20.02
C PRO A 217 0.19 -15.68 -19.46
N CYS A 218 -1.04 -15.49 -19.91
CA CYS A 218 -1.94 -14.44 -19.44
C CYS A 218 -2.84 -14.87 -18.27
N SER A 219 -2.63 -16.06 -17.70
CA SER A 219 -3.42 -16.60 -16.59
C SER A 219 -3.21 -15.81 -15.27
N VAL A 220 -4.23 -15.84 -14.40
CA VAL A 220 -4.15 -15.31 -13.01
C VAL A 220 -3.52 -16.31 -12.04
N ILE A 221 -3.40 -17.58 -12.43
CA ILE A 221 -3.03 -18.67 -11.50
C ILE A 221 -1.52 -18.74 -11.19
N TRP A 222 -0.69 -18.04 -11.92
CA TRP A 222 0.76 -18.11 -11.77
C TRP A 222 1.28 -17.15 -10.71
N LEU A 223 2.17 -17.63 -9.86
CA LEU A 223 2.68 -16.90 -8.71
C LEU A 223 3.35 -15.56 -9.13
N TRP A 224 4.14 -15.57 -10.18
CA TRP A 224 4.87 -14.39 -10.68
C TRP A 224 4.54 -14.06 -12.14
N GLY A 225 3.79 -14.90 -12.81
CA GLY A 225 3.25 -14.68 -14.14
C GLY A 225 1.84 -14.11 -14.13
N ASP A 226 1.29 -13.81 -12.96
CA ASP A 226 -0.09 -13.37 -12.80
C ASP A 226 -0.34 -11.88 -13.04
N GLU A 227 0.70 -11.06 -13.22
CA GLU A 227 0.55 -9.62 -13.44
C GLU A 227 -0.24 -9.29 -14.72
N ILE A 228 -0.06 -10.08 -15.78
CA ILE A 228 -0.82 -9.95 -17.02
C ILE A 228 -2.29 -10.32 -16.78
N GLY A 229 -2.54 -11.47 -16.18
CA GLY A 229 -3.89 -11.94 -15.86
C GLY A 229 -4.62 -11.02 -14.88
N THR A 230 -3.90 -10.50 -13.89
CA THR A 230 -4.43 -9.55 -12.91
C THR A 230 -4.80 -8.21 -13.56
N SER A 231 -3.97 -7.70 -14.48
CA SER A 231 -4.27 -6.51 -15.28
C SER A 231 -5.53 -6.73 -16.12
N ASN A 232 -5.64 -7.88 -16.79
CA ASN A 232 -6.82 -8.23 -17.56
C ASN A 232 -8.07 -8.33 -16.68
N MET A 233 -7.99 -9.01 -15.53
CA MET A 233 -9.10 -9.17 -14.61
C MET A 233 -9.62 -7.84 -14.06
N ARG A 234 -8.74 -6.87 -13.87
CA ARG A 234 -9.10 -5.51 -13.43
C ARG A 234 -9.81 -4.72 -14.54
N ASN A 235 -9.26 -4.72 -15.74
CA ASN A 235 -9.61 -3.73 -16.76
C ASN A 235 -10.63 -4.22 -17.79
N LEU A 236 -10.66 -5.52 -18.11
CA LEU A 236 -11.62 -6.05 -19.07
C LEU A 236 -13.09 -5.84 -18.63
N PRO A 237 -13.47 -6.04 -17.35
CA PRO A 237 -14.83 -5.73 -16.90
C PRO A 237 -15.22 -4.26 -17.13
N ALA A 238 -14.35 -3.32 -16.76
CA ALA A 238 -14.61 -1.90 -16.92
C ALA A 238 -14.70 -1.49 -18.40
N ALA A 239 -13.77 -1.96 -19.24
CA ALA A 239 -13.77 -1.68 -20.67
C ALA A 239 -15.00 -2.31 -21.37
N PHE A 240 -15.36 -3.54 -20.99
CA PHE A 240 -16.57 -4.21 -21.49
C PHE A 240 -17.85 -3.42 -21.16
N ASP A 241 -17.94 -2.92 -19.93
CA ASP A 241 -19.09 -2.12 -19.50
C ASP A 241 -19.23 -0.82 -20.31
N MET A 242 -18.12 -0.09 -20.49
CA MET A 242 -18.10 1.18 -21.23
C MET A 242 -18.26 1.01 -22.75
N LEU A 243 -17.64 -0.01 -23.34
CA LEU A 243 -17.69 -0.27 -24.79
C LEU A 243 -18.86 -1.17 -25.21
N TYR A 244 -19.70 -1.60 -24.28
CA TYR A 244 -20.83 -2.51 -24.53
C TYR A 244 -21.73 -2.09 -25.70
N PRO A 245 -22.07 -0.80 -25.90
CA PRO A 245 -22.89 -0.38 -27.03
C PRO A 245 -22.29 -0.67 -28.41
N LEU A 246 -20.96 -0.67 -28.53
CA LEU A 246 -20.23 -0.90 -29.79
C LEU A 246 -20.03 -2.38 -30.13
N LEU A 247 -20.29 -3.27 -29.19
CA LEU A 247 -20.10 -4.72 -29.38
C LEU A 247 -21.40 -5.35 -29.94
N ASP A 248 -21.27 -6.20 -30.96
CA ASP A 248 -22.35 -7.07 -31.38
C ASP A 248 -22.57 -8.24 -30.40
N ASN A 249 -23.65 -8.98 -30.56
CA ASN A 249 -24.04 -10.04 -29.64
C ASN A 249 -22.98 -11.17 -29.54
N LYS A 250 -22.28 -11.46 -30.64
CA LYS A 250 -21.19 -12.48 -30.65
C LYS A 250 -19.98 -11.97 -29.87
N GLN A 251 -19.61 -10.71 -30.09
CA GLN A 251 -18.51 -10.06 -29.38
C GLN A 251 -18.81 -9.90 -27.88
N ARG A 252 -20.03 -9.49 -27.52
CA ARG A 252 -20.47 -9.40 -26.10
C ARG A 252 -20.33 -10.74 -25.40
N LYS A 253 -20.81 -11.82 -26.03
CA LYS A 253 -20.72 -13.16 -25.49
C LYS A 253 -19.24 -13.58 -25.33
N TYR A 254 -18.41 -13.32 -26.32
CA TYR A 254 -16.99 -13.67 -26.33
C TYR A 254 -16.22 -12.98 -25.21
N VAL A 255 -16.35 -11.66 -25.08
CA VAL A 255 -15.70 -10.88 -24.02
C VAL A 255 -16.18 -11.33 -22.63
N ALA A 256 -17.49 -11.52 -22.47
CA ALA A 256 -18.05 -11.99 -21.21
C ALA A 256 -17.55 -13.40 -20.84
N GLN A 257 -17.36 -14.30 -21.80
CA GLN A 257 -16.75 -15.62 -21.56
C GLN A 257 -15.30 -15.51 -21.11
N THR A 258 -14.52 -14.62 -21.72
CA THR A 258 -13.13 -14.37 -21.32
C THR A 258 -13.02 -13.83 -19.89
N ILE A 259 -13.88 -12.85 -19.55
CA ILE A 259 -13.96 -12.32 -18.17
C ILE A 259 -14.35 -13.45 -17.19
N ALA A 260 -15.29 -14.30 -17.55
CA ALA A 260 -15.73 -15.42 -16.71
C ALA A 260 -14.61 -16.44 -16.43
N VAL A 261 -13.74 -16.70 -17.42
CA VAL A 261 -12.55 -17.57 -17.22
C VAL A 261 -11.59 -16.94 -16.21
N TYR A 262 -11.28 -15.66 -16.34
CA TYR A 262 -10.42 -14.95 -15.37
C TYR A 262 -11.03 -14.90 -13.98
N ALA A 263 -12.35 -14.68 -13.87
CA ALA A 263 -13.05 -14.68 -12.59
C ALA A 263 -12.98 -16.05 -11.88
N GLN A 264 -13.21 -17.13 -12.63
CA GLN A 264 -13.09 -18.50 -12.08
C GLN A 264 -11.65 -18.81 -11.65
N GLN A 265 -10.65 -18.45 -12.45
CA GLN A 265 -9.24 -18.60 -12.06
C GLN A 265 -8.91 -17.81 -10.79
N THR A 266 -9.49 -16.62 -10.64
CA THR A 266 -9.31 -15.79 -9.45
C THR A 266 -9.90 -16.46 -8.20
N GLU A 267 -11.12 -16.97 -8.28
CA GLU A 267 -11.74 -17.72 -7.18
C GLU A 267 -10.88 -18.96 -6.81
N ASP A 268 -10.45 -19.72 -7.81
CA ASP A 268 -9.64 -20.93 -7.60
C ASP A 268 -8.30 -20.62 -6.94
N LYS A 269 -7.63 -19.53 -7.37
CA LYS A 269 -6.39 -19.06 -6.76
C LYS A 269 -6.57 -18.66 -5.31
N LEU A 270 -7.58 -17.82 -5.02
CA LEU A 270 -7.85 -17.35 -3.67
C LEU A 270 -8.16 -18.49 -2.71
N LYS A 271 -8.87 -19.52 -3.18
CA LYS A 271 -9.12 -20.74 -2.40
C LYS A 271 -7.86 -21.59 -2.22
N ALA A 272 -7.05 -21.74 -3.29
CA ALA A 272 -5.85 -22.57 -3.25
C ALA A 272 -4.79 -22.05 -2.26
N ILE A 273 -4.68 -20.74 -2.10
CA ILE A 273 -3.75 -20.11 -1.14
C ILE A 273 -4.37 -19.92 0.26
N ASP A 274 -5.62 -20.34 0.44
CA ASP A 274 -6.40 -20.06 1.66
C ASP A 274 -6.32 -18.57 2.06
N PHE A 275 -6.75 -17.72 1.12
CA PHE A 275 -6.59 -16.26 1.23
C PHE A 275 -7.15 -15.68 2.54
N PRO A 276 -8.30 -16.11 3.08
CA PRO A 276 -8.79 -15.62 4.36
C PRO A 276 -7.79 -15.78 5.52
N ARG A 277 -6.99 -16.85 5.51
CA ARG A 277 -5.95 -17.08 6.52
C ARG A 277 -4.62 -16.41 6.19
N ASN A 278 -4.37 -16.14 4.89
CA ASN A 278 -3.10 -15.61 4.37
C ASN A 278 -3.30 -14.34 3.51
N PRO A 279 -3.99 -13.29 4.02
CA PRO A 279 -4.40 -12.15 3.20
C PRO A 279 -3.25 -11.23 2.79
N SER A 280 -2.11 -11.26 3.45
CA SER A 280 -0.95 -10.45 3.08
C SER A 280 -0.12 -11.01 1.92
N ASN A 281 -0.64 -11.97 1.16
CA ASN A 281 -0.15 -12.29 -0.16
C ASN A 281 -0.47 -11.13 -1.12
N THR A 282 0.50 -10.28 -1.37
CA THR A 282 0.31 -8.97 -2.02
C THR A 282 -0.27 -9.05 -3.43
N HIS A 283 0.09 -10.06 -4.23
CA HIS A 283 -0.47 -10.25 -5.57
C HIS A 283 -1.94 -10.70 -5.54
N ALA A 284 -2.29 -11.60 -4.63
CA ALA A 284 -3.65 -12.08 -4.48
C ALA A 284 -4.58 -11.06 -3.82
N ALA A 285 -4.06 -10.21 -2.93
CA ALA A 285 -4.85 -9.28 -2.13
C ALA A 285 -5.63 -8.22 -2.94
N ARG A 286 -5.24 -7.97 -4.18
CA ARG A 286 -5.97 -7.09 -5.12
C ARG A 286 -7.24 -7.75 -5.68
N THR A 287 -7.26 -9.05 -5.77
CA THR A 287 -8.18 -9.80 -6.63
C THR A 287 -9.57 -10.08 -6.04
N PRO A 288 -9.82 -10.07 -4.72
CA PRO A 288 -11.19 -10.16 -4.20
C PRO A 288 -12.13 -9.08 -4.75
N ALA A 289 -11.68 -7.82 -4.81
CA ALA A 289 -12.48 -6.72 -5.38
C ALA A 289 -12.69 -6.89 -6.89
N TYR A 290 -11.70 -7.42 -7.62
CA TYR A 290 -11.85 -7.69 -9.06
C TYR A 290 -12.88 -8.80 -9.31
N LEU A 291 -12.90 -9.84 -8.47
CA LEU A 291 -13.88 -10.91 -8.53
C LEU A 291 -15.31 -10.37 -8.34
N GLY A 292 -15.50 -9.49 -7.35
CA GLY A 292 -16.77 -8.80 -7.12
C GLY A 292 -17.18 -7.93 -8.30
N GLY A 293 -16.26 -7.14 -8.83
CA GLY A 293 -16.50 -6.30 -10.03
C GLY A 293 -16.88 -7.12 -11.25
N ALA A 294 -16.19 -8.22 -11.52
CA ALA A 294 -16.55 -9.14 -12.60
C ALA A 294 -17.95 -9.76 -12.41
N ALA A 295 -18.30 -10.16 -11.18
CA ALA A 295 -19.63 -10.69 -10.88
C ALA A 295 -20.74 -9.68 -11.22
N LEU A 296 -20.55 -8.39 -10.89
CA LEU A 296 -21.48 -7.33 -11.22
C LEU A 296 -21.60 -7.12 -12.72
N VAL A 297 -20.46 -6.98 -13.39
CA VAL A 297 -20.42 -6.69 -14.83
C VAL A 297 -20.93 -7.86 -15.67
N LEU A 298 -20.80 -9.10 -15.24
CA LEU A 298 -21.32 -10.27 -15.94
C LEU A 298 -22.82 -10.52 -15.71
N LYS A 299 -23.44 -9.84 -14.74
CA LYS A 299 -24.90 -9.96 -14.50
C LYS A 299 -25.69 -9.59 -15.76
N GLY A 300 -26.66 -10.41 -16.08
CA GLY A 300 -27.55 -10.22 -17.25
C GLY A 300 -26.93 -10.58 -18.61
N THR A 301 -25.66 -11.04 -18.67
CA THR A 301 -25.03 -11.48 -19.92
C THR A 301 -25.47 -12.88 -20.36
N GLY A 302 -25.99 -13.68 -19.44
CA GLY A 302 -26.38 -15.08 -19.67
C GLY A 302 -25.20 -16.04 -19.89
N VAL A 303 -23.96 -15.59 -19.68
CA VAL A 303 -22.72 -16.40 -19.85
C VAL A 303 -22.43 -17.23 -18.60
N VAL A 304 -22.71 -16.68 -17.44
CA VAL A 304 -22.49 -17.29 -16.12
C VAL A 304 -23.83 -17.37 -15.38
N PRO A 305 -24.17 -18.50 -14.74
CA PRO A 305 -25.38 -18.60 -13.92
C PRO A 305 -25.37 -17.61 -12.75
N ASP A 306 -26.51 -17.04 -12.41
CA ASP A 306 -26.66 -16.07 -11.31
C ASP A 306 -26.17 -16.64 -9.96
N GLU A 307 -26.34 -17.92 -9.72
CA GLU A 307 -25.83 -18.60 -8.52
C GLU A 307 -24.30 -18.50 -8.41
N THR A 308 -23.59 -18.66 -9.54
CA THR A 308 -22.14 -18.49 -9.58
C THR A 308 -21.73 -17.04 -9.38
N LEU A 309 -22.42 -16.09 -10.00
CA LEU A 309 -22.16 -14.67 -9.80
C LEU A 309 -22.39 -14.24 -8.34
N LYS A 310 -23.47 -14.71 -7.72
CA LYS A 310 -23.75 -14.47 -6.30
C LYS A 310 -22.69 -15.11 -5.40
N ARG A 311 -22.21 -16.32 -5.69
CA ARG A 311 -21.12 -16.95 -4.95
C ARG A 311 -19.84 -16.14 -5.02
N TRP A 312 -19.43 -15.66 -6.20
CA TRP A 312 -18.26 -14.79 -6.35
C TRP A 312 -18.42 -13.48 -5.58
N LEU A 313 -19.59 -12.87 -5.68
CA LEU A 313 -19.90 -11.63 -4.96
C LEU A 313 -19.90 -11.83 -3.44
N THR A 314 -20.46 -12.94 -2.95
CA THR A 314 -20.47 -13.29 -1.52
C THR A 314 -19.02 -13.41 -1.02
N TYR A 315 -18.20 -14.22 -1.68
CA TYR A 315 -16.80 -14.37 -1.30
C TYR A 315 -16.04 -13.02 -1.30
N SER A 316 -16.25 -12.22 -2.34
CA SER A 316 -15.65 -10.89 -2.45
C SER A 316 -16.07 -9.97 -1.30
N LEU A 317 -17.36 -9.90 -0.97
CA LEU A 317 -17.87 -9.06 0.11
C LEU A 317 -17.45 -9.56 1.48
N ASP A 318 -17.44 -10.88 1.73
CA ASP A 318 -16.94 -11.46 2.99
C ASP A 318 -15.51 -10.99 3.27
N ILE A 319 -14.64 -11.06 2.27
CA ILE A 319 -13.25 -10.59 2.39
C ILE A 319 -13.19 -9.06 2.58
N CYS A 320 -13.87 -8.30 1.71
CA CYS A 320 -13.80 -6.83 1.75
C CYS A 320 -14.43 -6.23 3.00
N CYS A 321 -15.51 -6.82 3.51
CA CYS A 321 -16.14 -6.39 4.76
C CYS A 321 -15.43 -6.95 6.03
N GLY A 322 -14.70 -8.04 5.89
CA GLY A 322 -14.03 -8.72 7.00
C GLY A 322 -12.62 -8.21 7.24
N ILE A 323 -11.71 -8.50 6.32
CA ILE A 323 -10.27 -8.31 6.56
C ILE A 323 -9.64 -7.14 5.79
N PHE A 324 -10.35 -6.48 4.87
CA PHE A 324 -9.83 -5.28 4.21
C PHE A 324 -9.98 -4.04 5.10
N PRO A 325 -9.02 -3.14 5.05
CA PRO A 325 -7.71 -3.29 4.39
C PRO A 325 -6.77 -4.18 5.22
N TYR A 326 -6.26 -5.26 4.63
CA TYR A 326 -5.50 -6.31 5.35
C TYR A 326 -4.19 -5.83 6.01
N LEU A 327 -3.52 -4.82 5.45
CA LEU A 327 -2.32 -4.18 6.00
C LEU A 327 -2.56 -2.72 6.44
N GLY A 328 -3.76 -2.18 6.20
CA GLY A 328 -4.15 -0.86 6.68
C GLY A 328 -4.47 -0.88 8.17
N ARG A 329 -4.00 0.12 8.90
CA ARG A 329 -4.14 0.23 10.34
C ARG A 329 -5.20 1.26 10.72
N SER A 330 -5.75 1.12 11.92
CA SER A 330 -6.82 2.04 12.40
C SER A 330 -6.41 3.50 12.45
N ASP A 331 -5.11 3.80 12.53
CA ASP A 331 -4.55 5.15 12.48
C ASP A 331 -4.37 5.72 11.06
N GLY A 332 -4.65 4.93 10.03
CA GLY A 332 -4.52 5.31 8.61
C GLY A 332 -3.19 4.93 7.98
N SER A 333 -2.24 4.39 8.73
CA SER A 333 -0.95 3.92 8.21
C SER A 333 -1.07 2.55 7.52
N TRP A 334 -0.02 2.20 6.76
CA TRP A 334 0.07 0.93 6.05
C TRP A 334 1.33 0.15 6.48
N ALA A 335 1.15 -1.10 6.91
CA ALA A 335 2.22 -1.89 7.52
C ALA A 335 3.42 -2.15 6.61
N ASP A 336 3.21 -2.31 5.30
CA ASP A 336 4.26 -2.54 4.29
C ASP A 336 4.87 -1.25 3.70
N GLY A 337 4.65 -0.11 4.33
CA GLY A 337 5.28 1.14 3.95
C GLY A 337 4.48 2.05 3.04
N ILE A 338 5.09 3.18 2.72
CA ILE A 338 4.45 4.34 2.11
C ILE A 338 4.02 4.05 0.66
N PHE A 339 4.94 3.57 -0.16
CA PHE A 339 4.68 3.30 -1.58
C PHE A 339 3.56 2.26 -1.76
N TYR A 340 3.60 1.18 -0.98
CA TYR A 340 2.58 0.14 -1.08
C TYR A 340 1.23 0.56 -0.52
N SER A 341 1.17 1.51 0.40
CA SER A 341 -0.10 2.09 0.87
C SER A 341 -0.89 2.71 -0.27
N ALA A 342 -0.24 3.56 -1.05
CA ALA A 342 -0.84 4.20 -2.22
C ALA A 342 -1.05 3.21 -3.37
N SER A 343 -0.16 2.23 -3.52
CA SER A 343 -0.24 1.21 -4.57
C SER A 343 -1.44 0.27 -4.38
N TYR A 344 -1.69 -0.21 -3.16
CA TYR A 344 -2.73 -1.21 -2.92
C TYR A 344 -4.11 -0.63 -2.60
N SER A 345 -4.19 0.52 -1.95
CA SER A 345 -5.44 1.13 -1.50
C SER A 345 -6.42 1.50 -2.62
N LYS A 346 -5.96 1.59 -3.87
CA LYS A 346 -6.77 1.98 -5.04
C LYS A 346 -7.34 0.81 -5.83
N TRP A 347 -6.77 -0.40 -5.71
CA TRP A 347 -7.15 -1.53 -6.55
C TRP A 347 -8.61 -1.97 -6.35
N TYR A 348 -9.20 -1.72 -5.19
CA TYR A 348 -10.57 -2.08 -4.87
C TYR A 348 -11.58 -0.93 -5.05
N LEU A 349 -11.10 0.30 -5.30
CA LEU A 349 -11.97 1.48 -5.39
C LEU A 349 -13.11 1.36 -6.43
N PRO A 350 -12.89 0.87 -7.66
CA PRO A 350 -13.98 0.71 -8.62
C PRO A 350 -15.12 -0.17 -8.09
N PHE A 351 -14.79 -1.29 -7.46
CA PHE A 351 -15.78 -2.18 -6.87
C PHE A 351 -16.49 -1.55 -5.67
N PHE A 352 -15.76 -0.91 -4.78
CA PHE A 352 -16.32 -0.24 -3.60
C PHE A 352 -17.25 0.90 -4.00
N ALA A 353 -16.86 1.71 -4.99
CA ALA A 353 -17.70 2.78 -5.51
C ALA A 353 -18.99 2.25 -6.17
N ALA A 354 -18.89 1.15 -6.91
CA ALA A 354 -20.08 0.50 -7.49
C ALA A 354 -21.01 -0.03 -6.40
N VAL A 355 -20.49 -0.66 -5.36
CA VAL A 355 -21.30 -1.13 -4.22
C VAL A 355 -22.02 0.05 -3.54
N GLU A 356 -21.29 1.11 -3.19
CA GLU A 356 -21.87 2.29 -2.54
C GLU A 356 -22.92 2.97 -3.41
N ARG A 357 -22.69 3.11 -4.70
CA ARG A 357 -23.64 3.74 -5.66
C ARG A 357 -25.00 3.08 -5.66
N PHE A 358 -25.05 1.76 -5.57
CA PHE A 358 -26.29 1.01 -5.70
C PHE A 358 -26.91 0.53 -4.39
N THR A 359 -26.16 0.59 -3.28
CA THR A 359 -26.69 0.19 -1.96
C THR A 359 -26.74 1.33 -0.95
N GLU A 360 -26.11 2.47 -1.27
CA GLU A 360 -25.87 3.59 -0.34
C GLU A 360 -25.05 3.22 0.90
N LYS A 361 -24.41 2.03 0.89
CA LYS A 361 -23.56 1.50 1.95
C LYS A 361 -22.10 1.51 1.53
N SER A 362 -21.26 2.22 2.27
CA SER A 362 -19.86 2.42 1.90
C SER A 362 -18.94 1.39 2.54
N LEU A 363 -18.22 0.64 1.71
CA LEU A 363 -17.13 -0.22 2.17
C LEU A 363 -15.91 0.59 2.65
N LEU A 364 -15.87 1.89 2.35
CA LEU A 364 -14.83 2.81 2.81
C LEU A 364 -15.13 3.39 4.21
N ASN A 365 -16.30 3.16 4.80
CA ASN A 365 -16.64 3.73 6.09
C ASN A 365 -15.99 2.98 7.27
N ARG A 366 -14.67 2.87 7.24
CA ARG A 366 -13.80 2.22 8.24
C ARG A 366 -12.69 3.17 8.69
N PRO A 367 -12.18 3.06 9.93
CA PRO A 367 -11.19 3.98 10.50
C PRO A 367 -9.97 4.24 9.62
N PHE A 368 -9.43 3.18 8.99
CA PHE A 368 -8.29 3.29 8.07
C PHE A 368 -8.55 4.33 6.98
N TYR A 369 -9.66 4.19 6.25
CA TYR A 369 -9.93 5.04 5.08
C TYR A 369 -10.18 6.49 5.47
N HIS A 370 -10.80 6.74 6.63
CA HIS A 370 -11.00 8.09 7.14
C HIS A 370 -9.69 8.83 7.44
N ARG A 371 -8.69 8.10 7.95
CA ARG A 371 -7.40 8.66 8.41
C ARG A 371 -6.28 8.53 7.38
N PHE A 372 -6.52 7.77 6.32
CA PHE A 372 -5.50 7.46 5.31
C PHE A 372 -5.00 8.70 4.57
N THR A 373 -5.86 9.69 4.30
CA THR A 373 -5.44 10.94 3.68
C THR A 373 -4.42 11.71 4.51
N ASN A 374 -4.54 11.66 5.84
CA ASN A 374 -3.55 12.24 6.74
C ASN A 374 -2.18 11.54 6.60
N PHE A 375 -2.17 10.21 6.53
CA PHE A 375 -0.93 9.45 6.28
C PHE A 375 -0.31 9.83 4.92
N LEU A 376 -1.12 9.94 3.86
CA LEU A 376 -0.65 10.29 2.54
C LEU A 376 -0.07 11.71 2.47
N ILE A 377 -0.67 12.69 3.13
CA ILE A 377 -0.19 14.08 3.18
C ILE A 377 1.23 14.14 3.75
N HIS A 378 1.50 13.39 4.81
CA HIS A 378 2.80 13.42 5.48
C HIS A 378 3.87 12.57 4.81
N PHE A 379 3.50 11.51 4.08
CA PHE A 379 4.48 10.53 3.58
C PHE A 379 4.48 10.32 2.08
N TYR A 380 3.40 10.66 1.37
CA TYR A 380 3.23 10.36 -0.05
C TYR A 380 2.91 11.61 -0.89
N ASP A 381 3.16 12.77 -0.40
CA ASP A 381 2.93 14.00 -1.16
C ASP A 381 3.88 14.06 -2.38
N HIS A 382 3.37 14.57 -3.51
CA HIS A 382 4.11 14.74 -4.76
C HIS A 382 5.30 15.70 -4.66
N ASN A 383 5.33 16.54 -3.62
CA ASN A 383 6.46 17.43 -3.36
C ASN A 383 7.71 16.68 -2.90
N TYR A 384 7.59 15.45 -2.41
CA TYR A 384 8.73 14.65 -1.99
C TYR A 384 9.41 13.95 -3.15
N GLU A 385 10.74 14.08 -3.26
CA GLU A 385 11.54 13.41 -4.28
C GLU A 385 11.47 11.88 -4.19
N ASN A 386 11.20 11.35 -3.01
CA ASN A 386 11.06 9.91 -2.79
C ASN A 386 10.20 9.61 -1.56
N HIS A 387 9.78 8.36 -1.42
CA HIS A 387 8.96 7.85 -0.32
C HIS A 387 9.80 6.83 0.47
N PRO A 388 10.46 7.25 1.57
CA PRO A 388 11.37 6.40 2.33
C PRO A 388 10.61 5.31 3.08
N PHE A 389 11.35 4.31 3.55
CA PHE A 389 10.93 3.15 4.33
C PHE A 389 10.17 2.08 3.56
N CYS A 390 10.56 0.84 3.80
CA CYS A 390 10.07 -0.32 3.07
C CYS A 390 10.35 -0.20 1.57
N ASP A 391 9.77 -1.10 0.79
CA ASP A 391 9.92 -1.07 -0.67
C ASP A 391 9.28 0.17 -1.28
N GLY A 392 9.97 0.82 -2.19
CA GLY A 392 9.49 1.97 -2.93
C GLY A 392 10.48 2.42 -4.00
N TYR A 393 9.98 3.06 -5.04
CA TYR A 393 10.83 3.61 -6.09
C TYR A 393 11.32 4.99 -5.70
N TYR A 394 12.59 5.24 -5.97
CA TYR A 394 13.18 6.57 -5.93
C TYR A 394 13.31 7.10 -7.36
N GLU A 395 13.35 8.42 -7.52
CA GLU A 395 13.68 9.00 -8.80
C GLU A 395 15.08 8.53 -9.21
N THR A 396 15.13 7.76 -10.28
CA THR A 396 16.37 7.27 -10.88
C THR A 396 16.30 7.52 -12.37
N PRO A 397 17.41 7.46 -13.11
CA PRO A 397 17.39 7.47 -14.58
C PRO A 397 16.48 6.39 -15.19
N LEU A 398 16.03 5.41 -14.39
CA LEU A 398 15.03 4.41 -14.78
C LEU A 398 13.60 4.92 -14.66
N SER A 399 13.32 5.98 -13.89
CA SER A 399 11.97 6.56 -13.78
C SER A 399 11.46 7.07 -15.13
N ASP A 400 12.34 7.64 -15.97
CA ASP A 400 12.03 8.05 -17.34
C ASP A 400 11.68 6.86 -18.25
N LYS A 401 12.16 5.67 -17.91
CA LYS A 401 11.89 4.42 -18.65
C LYS A 401 10.65 3.69 -18.15
N TRP A 402 10.17 4.03 -16.94
CA TRP A 402 9.03 3.43 -16.29
C TRP A 402 8.05 4.49 -15.78
N PRO A 403 7.59 5.42 -16.62
CA PRO A 403 6.80 6.58 -16.19
C PRO A 403 5.45 6.22 -15.55
N GLY A 404 5.01 4.96 -15.60
CA GLY A 404 3.73 4.52 -15.09
C GLY A 404 3.67 4.17 -13.59
N PHE A 405 4.81 4.12 -12.89
CA PHE A 405 4.81 3.71 -11.49
C PHE A 405 4.57 4.84 -10.49
N PHE A 406 4.86 6.09 -10.84
CA PHE A 406 5.00 7.18 -9.89
C PHE A 406 3.79 8.11 -9.77
N ALA A 407 2.95 8.22 -10.78
CA ALA A 407 1.81 9.12 -10.76
C ALA A 407 0.54 8.43 -10.28
N GLN A 408 0.48 8.10 -9.02
CA GLN A 408 -0.68 7.42 -8.45
C GLN A 408 -1.28 8.30 -7.38
N ASN A 409 -2.39 8.97 -7.71
CA ASN A 409 -3.05 9.83 -6.76
C ASN A 409 -4.29 9.16 -6.14
N PRO A 410 -4.15 8.51 -4.97
CA PRO A 410 -5.30 8.01 -4.23
C PRO A 410 -6.09 9.13 -3.54
N PHE A 411 -5.56 10.36 -3.46
CA PHE A 411 -6.21 11.46 -2.76
C PHE A 411 -7.58 11.80 -3.33
N THR A 412 -7.78 11.71 -4.66
CA THR A 412 -9.01 12.18 -5.30
C THR A 412 -10.26 11.54 -4.70
N VAL A 413 -10.29 10.23 -4.54
CA VAL A 413 -11.44 9.52 -3.99
C VAL A 413 -11.54 9.68 -2.48
N TYR A 414 -10.44 9.47 -1.76
CA TYR A 414 -10.44 9.51 -0.30
C TYR A 414 -10.65 10.91 0.25
N ALA A 415 -9.99 11.91 -0.33
CA ALA A 415 -10.15 13.30 0.11
C ALA A 415 -11.55 13.84 -0.19
N GLY A 416 -12.15 13.45 -1.31
CA GLY A 416 -13.54 13.82 -1.63
C GLY A 416 -14.52 13.30 -0.59
N LYS A 417 -14.29 12.08 -0.07
CA LYS A 417 -15.17 11.43 0.89
C LYS A 417 -14.91 11.81 2.35
N PHE A 418 -13.65 11.87 2.76
CA PHE A 418 -13.27 12.02 4.18
C PHE A 418 -12.33 13.19 4.45
N GLY A 419 -11.68 13.69 3.40
CA GLY A 419 -10.50 14.49 3.53
C GLY A 419 -10.69 15.85 4.16
N PRO A 420 -9.70 16.29 4.91
CA PRO A 420 -9.53 17.68 5.30
C PRO A 420 -9.32 18.58 4.07
N ASP A 421 -9.45 19.90 4.27
CA ASP A 421 -9.33 20.86 3.16
C ASP A 421 -7.95 20.85 2.50
N LEU A 422 -6.89 20.58 3.25
CA LEU A 422 -5.54 20.40 2.69
C LEU A 422 -5.47 19.23 1.71
N ALA A 423 -6.06 18.07 2.05
CA ALA A 423 -6.11 16.94 1.14
C ALA A 423 -6.87 17.26 -0.16
N LYS A 424 -7.97 18.03 -0.07
CA LYS A 424 -8.72 18.50 -1.24
C LYS A 424 -7.91 19.48 -2.09
N LYS A 425 -7.11 20.34 -1.46
CA LYS A 425 -6.18 21.24 -2.15
C LYS A 425 -5.10 20.46 -2.88
N ARG A 426 -4.50 19.46 -2.24
CA ARG A 426 -3.51 18.55 -2.85
C ARG A 426 -4.06 17.79 -4.03
N CYS A 427 -5.31 17.31 -3.98
CA CYS A 427 -5.98 16.68 -5.13
C CYS A 427 -6.05 17.62 -6.34
N ARG A 428 -6.39 18.89 -6.14
CA ARG A 428 -6.45 19.88 -7.21
C ARG A 428 -5.07 20.21 -7.82
N GLU A 429 -4.04 20.24 -6.99
CA GLU A 429 -2.66 20.41 -7.45
C GLU A 429 -2.21 19.23 -8.32
N TYR A 430 -2.63 18.02 -7.98
CA TYR A 430 -2.37 16.82 -8.77
C TYR A 430 -3.08 16.80 -10.12
N SER A 431 -4.29 17.32 -10.22
CA SER A 431 -5.05 17.31 -11.48
C SER A 431 -4.38 18.12 -12.58
N ASN A 432 -3.48 19.04 -12.25
CA ASN A 432 -2.69 19.84 -13.20
C ASN A 432 -1.44 19.11 -13.74
N GLN A 433 -1.11 17.94 -13.21
CA GLN A 433 0.03 17.15 -13.67
C GLN A 433 -0.36 16.19 -14.81
N GLU A 434 0.63 15.73 -15.58
CA GLU A 434 0.38 14.70 -16.60
C GLU A 434 -0.18 13.43 -15.94
N ILE A 435 -1.32 12.94 -16.44
CA ILE A 435 -1.95 11.72 -15.91
C ILE A 435 -1.16 10.50 -16.40
N TYR A 436 -0.33 9.95 -15.54
CA TYR A 436 0.42 8.74 -15.83
C TYR A 436 -0.34 7.45 -15.45
N TYR A 437 -0.77 6.75 -16.41
CA TYR A 437 -0.97 5.36 -16.77
C TYR A 437 -1.83 4.38 -15.93
N LEU A 438 -1.65 4.18 -14.64
CA LEU A 438 -2.12 2.91 -14.06
C LEU A 438 -3.49 2.97 -13.38
N HIS A 439 -4.10 4.14 -13.25
CA HIS A 439 -5.34 4.30 -12.47
C HIS A 439 -6.33 5.29 -13.08
N LEU A 440 -6.43 5.28 -14.40
CA LEU A 440 -7.40 6.12 -15.12
C LEU A 440 -8.84 5.88 -14.64
N LEU A 441 -9.18 4.64 -14.26
CA LEU A 441 -10.51 4.33 -13.74
C LEU A 441 -10.85 5.12 -12.47
N ASP A 442 -9.88 5.23 -11.56
CA ASP A 442 -10.11 5.87 -10.25
C ASP A 442 -10.38 7.38 -10.39
N LEU A 443 -9.80 8.02 -11.40
CA LEU A 443 -10.03 9.44 -11.71
C LEU A 443 -11.45 9.75 -12.19
N PHE A 444 -12.13 8.75 -12.73
CA PHE A 444 -13.49 8.89 -13.28
C PHE A 444 -14.55 8.21 -12.42
N ILE A 445 -14.22 7.79 -11.20
CA ILE A 445 -15.21 7.49 -10.19
C ILE A 445 -15.91 8.80 -9.81
N PRO A 446 -17.25 8.93 -9.96
CA PRO A 446 -17.97 10.09 -9.48
C PRO A 446 -17.68 10.37 -8.01
N THR A 447 -17.71 11.64 -7.63
CA THR A 447 -17.47 12.05 -6.24
C THR A 447 -18.39 11.31 -5.29
N LEU A 448 -17.82 10.50 -4.40
CA LEU A 448 -18.59 9.73 -3.42
C LEU A 448 -19.23 10.68 -2.41
N LYS A 449 -20.41 10.31 -1.90
CA LYS A 449 -21.10 11.10 -0.88
C LYS A 449 -20.22 11.23 0.37
N PRO A 450 -20.03 12.45 0.92
CA PRO A 450 -19.32 12.63 2.18
C PRO A 450 -19.98 11.84 3.31
N GLU A 451 -19.18 11.28 4.21
CA GLU A 451 -19.72 10.62 5.40
C GLU A 451 -20.21 11.66 6.42
N ALA A 452 -21.37 11.40 7.03
CA ALA A 452 -21.96 12.27 8.05
C ALA A 452 -21.08 12.40 9.30
N LYS A 453 -20.30 11.37 9.62
CA LYS A 453 -19.33 11.34 10.70
C LYS A 453 -17.98 10.88 10.13
N SER A 454 -16.97 11.72 10.25
CA SER A 454 -15.61 11.41 9.83
C SER A 454 -14.67 11.33 11.03
N LEU A 455 -13.68 10.44 10.95
CA LEU A 455 -12.54 10.38 11.87
C LEU A 455 -11.32 11.12 11.28
N ALA A 456 -11.44 11.67 10.08
CA ALA A 456 -10.41 12.50 9.50
C ALA A 456 -10.26 13.81 10.30
N CYS A 457 -9.04 14.25 10.45
CA CYS A 457 -8.69 15.53 11.09
C CYS A 457 -7.83 16.35 10.14
N ASP A 458 -7.77 17.66 10.37
CA ASP A 458 -6.81 18.50 9.69
C ASP A 458 -5.39 18.04 10.07
N PRO A 459 -4.46 17.98 9.12
CA PRO A 459 -3.09 17.59 9.39
C PRO A 459 -2.39 18.66 10.26
N GLU A 460 -1.59 18.17 11.19
CA GLU A 460 -0.76 18.97 12.09
C GLU A 460 0.71 18.89 11.67
N ASP A 461 1.58 19.79 12.15
CA ASP A 461 3.02 19.70 11.89
C ASP A 461 3.65 18.40 12.41
N VAL A 462 3.06 17.76 13.40
CA VAL A 462 3.54 16.47 13.93
C VAL A 462 2.43 15.42 13.83
N ALA A 463 2.66 14.44 12.99
CA ALA A 463 1.78 13.31 12.78
C ALA A 463 2.41 12.00 13.30
N VAL A 464 1.64 11.25 14.08
CA VAL A 464 2.08 9.99 14.67
C VAL A 464 1.11 8.89 14.29
N PHE A 465 1.67 7.80 13.78
CA PHE A 465 0.94 6.60 13.36
C PHE A 465 1.48 5.38 14.11
N PRO A 466 1.13 5.21 15.38
CA PRO A 466 1.71 4.20 16.26
C PRO A 466 1.38 2.77 15.82
N ASP A 467 0.25 2.57 15.13
CA ASP A 467 -0.17 1.26 14.66
C ASP A 467 0.73 0.74 13.54
N GLY A 468 1.17 1.60 12.63
CA GLY A 468 2.13 1.27 11.58
C GLY A 468 3.58 1.53 11.96
N GLY A 469 3.79 2.31 13.02
CA GLY A 469 5.12 2.68 13.52
C GLY A 469 5.78 3.79 12.70
N PHE A 470 5.02 4.80 12.27
CA PHE A 470 5.52 5.95 11.51
C PHE A 470 5.31 7.26 12.27
N VAL A 471 6.25 8.18 12.11
CA VAL A 471 6.13 9.56 12.57
C VAL A 471 6.68 10.51 11.52
N ALA A 472 6.00 11.63 11.33
CA ALA A 472 6.48 12.76 10.55
C ALA A 472 6.43 14.02 11.41
N MET A 473 7.50 14.80 11.37
CA MET A 473 7.59 16.11 12.04
C MET A 473 8.02 17.15 11.02
N HIS A 474 7.30 18.26 10.95
CA HIS A 474 7.51 19.38 10.05
C HIS A 474 7.84 20.64 10.84
N THR A 475 8.67 21.50 10.31
CA THR A 475 8.79 22.87 10.85
C THR A 475 7.51 23.64 10.63
N GLU A 476 6.96 23.56 9.42
CA GLU A 476 5.66 24.11 9.03
C GLU A 476 5.17 23.38 7.76
N LEU A 477 4.20 22.50 7.89
CA LEU A 477 3.78 21.51 6.87
C LEU A 477 3.43 22.13 5.50
N GLU A 478 2.88 23.34 5.44
CA GLU A 478 2.50 24.00 4.19
C GLU A 478 3.56 24.97 3.65
N ASN A 479 4.71 25.08 4.30
CA ASN A 479 5.78 25.99 3.88
C ASN A 479 6.64 25.37 2.78
N GLU A 480 6.95 26.13 1.73
CA GLU A 480 7.82 25.69 0.62
C GLU A 480 9.26 25.34 1.03
N ASN A 481 9.72 25.82 2.20
CA ASN A 481 11.02 25.52 2.78
C ASN A 481 10.92 24.65 4.04
N ASP A 482 9.80 23.99 4.24
CA ASP A 482 9.58 23.09 5.37
C ASP A 482 10.74 22.10 5.54
N ILE A 483 11.27 22.00 6.77
CA ILE A 483 12.19 20.93 7.13
C ILE A 483 11.32 19.82 7.72
N CYS A 484 11.33 18.68 7.03
CA CYS A 484 10.56 17.50 7.43
C CYS A 484 11.49 16.35 7.81
N VAL A 485 11.26 15.76 8.96
CA VAL A 485 11.83 14.47 9.33
C VAL A 485 10.73 13.41 9.36
N MET A 486 10.97 12.33 8.65
CA MET A 486 10.16 11.13 8.70
C MET A 486 10.94 10.03 9.38
N ALA A 487 10.29 9.22 10.24
CA ALA A 487 10.96 8.11 10.91
C ALA A 487 10.05 6.90 11.05
N ARG A 488 10.69 5.73 11.22
CA ARG A 488 10.01 4.45 11.37
C ARG A 488 10.54 3.66 12.57
N ALA A 489 9.64 3.26 13.46
CA ALA A 489 9.86 2.27 14.50
C ALA A 489 8.58 1.47 14.67
N SER A 490 8.52 0.29 14.07
CA SER A 490 7.30 -0.46 13.81
C SER A 490 7.25 -1.77 14.58
N LYS A 491 6.06 -2.14 15.04
CA LYS A 491 5.76 -3.49 15.54
C LYS A 491 5.65 -4.56 14.44
N PHE A 492 5.78 -4.15 13.17
CA PHE A 492 5.83 -5.06 12.05
C PHE A 492 7.27 -5.38 11.71
N PRO A 493 7.67 -6.66 11.86
CA PRO A 493 9.03 -7.10 11.59
C PRO A 493 9.34 -7.11 10.09
N TYR A 494 10.59 -7.48 9.78
CA TYR A 494 11.02 -7.78 8.43
C TYR A 494 10.10 -8.82 7.77
N ASN A 495 9.41 -8.44 6.72
CA ASN A 495 8.56 -9.33 5.91
C ASN A 495 8.50 -8.83 4.47
N SER A 496 7.69 -9.44 3.60
CA SER A 496 7.42 -9.10 2.20
C SER A 496 8.11 -7.81 1.70
N HIS A 497 7.50 -6.64 1.92
CA HIS A 497 8.02 -5.33 1.51
C HIS A 497 8.69 -4.53 2.62
N ALA A 498 8.67 -5.02 3.86
CA ALA A 498 9.35 -4.38 4.98
C ALA A 498 10.84 -4.73 4.99
N HIS A 499 11.66 -3.82 5.52
CA HIS A 499 13.10 -3.90 5.59
C HIS A 499 13.60 -4.03 7.04
N ALA A 500 14.88 -4.34 7.21
CA ALA A 500 15.56 -4.30 8.50
C ALA A 500 15.96 -2.84 8.83
N ASP A 501 14.96 -1.98 9.03
CA ASP A 501 15.09 -0.52 9.05
C ASP A 501 14.50 0.15 10.31
N GLN A 502 14.31 -0.61 11.39
CA GLN A 502 13.80 -0.08 12.65
C GLN A 502 14.71 1.05 13.18
N GLY A 503 14.14 2.20 13.50
CA GLY A 503 14.87 3.40 13.92
C GLY A 503 15.44 4.23 12.77
N SER A 504 15.18 3.89 11.51
CA SER A 504 15.59 4.69 10.36
C SER A 504 14.79 5.99 10.28
N PHE A 505 15.43 7.02 9.73
CA PHE A 505 14.81 8.31 9.45
C PHE A 505 15.23 8.84 8.09
N ALA A 506 14.45 9.78 7.57
CA ALA A 506 14.77 10.56 6.38
C ALA A 506 14.58 12.05 6.69
N LEU A 507 15.37 12.90 6.05
CA LEU A 507 15.35 14.35 6.25
C LEU A 507 15.17 15.05 4.91
N PHE A 508 14.18 15.92 4.84
CA PHE A 508 13.82 16.68 3.66
C PHE A 508 13.84 18.20 3.96
N CYS A 509 14.02 19.00 2.92
CA CYS A 509 13.79 20.44 2.96
C CYS A 509 13.05 20.87 1.70
N GLY A 510 11.83 21.40 1.84
CA GLY A 510 10.97 21.74 0.72
C GLY A 510 10.73 20.57 -0.24
N GLY A 511 10.57 19.35 0.27
CA GLY A 511 10.43 18.12 -0.50
C GLY A 511 11.73 17.53 -1.05
N THR A 512 12.84 18.32 -1.06
CA THR A 512 14.16 17.82 -1.47
C THR A 512 14.74 16.87 -0.44
N SER A 513 15.12 15.68 -0.87
CA SER A 513 15.72 14.65 -0.03
C SER A 513 17.19 14.95 0.28
N LEU A 514 17.51 15.19 1.54
CA LEU A 514 18.88 15.45 2.01
C LEU A 514 19.53 14.20 2.61
N ILE A 515 18.77 13.46 3.42
CA ILE A 515 19.15 12.15 3.99
C ILE A 515 18.01 11.19 3.72
N SER A 516 18.29 10.07 3.05
CA SER A 516 17.27 9.08 2.71
C SER A 516 17.87 7.68 2.63
N PRO A 517 17.22 6.66 3.25
CA PRO A 517 17.64 5.26 3.10
C PRO A 517 17.53 4.80 1.65
N SER A 518 18.04 3.61 1.34
CA SER A 518 17.89 3.00 0.01
C SER A 518 16.45 2.57 -0.25
N GLY A 519 16.03 2.71 -1.52
CA GLY A 519 14.81 2.17 -2.06
C GLY A 519 15.09 1.24 -3.25
N TYR A 520 14.09 1.04 -4.11
CA TYR A 520 14.29 0.32 -5.37
C TYR A 520 15.15 1.13 -6.33
N PHE A 521 16.23 0.51 -6.75
CA PHE A 521 17.01 0.90 -7.89
C PHE A 521 17.00 -0.26 -8.89
N GLY A 522 17.05 0.02 -10.19
CA GLY A 522 17.07 -1.04 -11.20
C GLY A 522 15.76 -1.83 -11.29
N ILE A 523 15.86 -3.18 -11.27
CA ILE A 523 14.72 -4.08 -11.51
C ILE A 523 13.73 -4.13 -10.32
N GLY A 524 14.16 -3.69 -9.13
CA GLY A 524 13.32 -3.67 -7.94
C GLY A 524 13.16 -5.05 -7.29
N PHE A 525 11.94 -5.35 -6.84
CA PHE A 525 11.62 -6.52 -6.02
C PHE A 525 12.20 -7.84 -6.53
N GLY A 526 12.80 -8.61 -5.61
CA GLY A 526 13.34 -9.95 -5.88
C GLY A 526 14.68 -9.97 -6.62
N SER A 527 15.24 -8.81 -7.03
CA SER A 527 16.61 -8.76 -7.56
C SER A 527 17.64 -9.09 -6.48
N ASN A 528 18.84 -9.49 -6.88
CA ASN A 528 19.92 -9.74 -5.92
C ASN A 528 20.28 -8.49 -5.13
N HIS A 529 20.32 -7.33 -5.79
CA HIS A 529 20.51 -6.03 -5.13
C HIS A 529 19.40 -5.75 -4.10
N HIS A 530 18.13 -5.97 -4.45
CA HIS A 530 17.02 -5.79 -3.51
C HIS A 530 17.17 -6.69 -2.28
N MET A 531 17.40 -7.98 -2.47
CA MET A 531 17.44 -8.95 -1.38
C MET A 531 18.69 -8.84 -0.49
N GLN A 532 19.84 -8.46 -1.04
CA GLN A 532 21.12 -8.45 -0.35
C GLN A 532 21.63 -7.06 0.03
N TRP A 533 20.99 -6.00 -0.47
CA TRP A 533 21.29 -4.62 -0.09
C TRP A 533 20.05 -3.90 0.42
N THR A 534 19.06 -3.62 -0.46
CA THR A 534 17.93 -2.72 -0.15
C THR A 534 17.18 -3.12 1.13
N LYS A 535 16.99 -4.41 1.36
CA LYS A 535 16.31 -4.92 2.56
C LYS A 535 17.18 -4.99 3.81
N LYS A 536 18.48 -4.71 3.74
CA LYS A 536 19.45 -4.86 4.84
C LYS A 536 19.61 -3.57 5.63
N SER A 537 19.88 -3.68 6.94
CA SER A 537 20.12 -2.52 7.81
C SER A 537 21.19 -1.57 7.28
N LYS A 538 22.23 -2.10 6.62
CA LYS A 538 23.32 -1.29 6.07
C LYS A 538 22.85 -0.30 4.99
N ALA A 539 21.69 -0.54 4.37
CA ALA A 539 21.08 0.32 3.37
C ALA A 539 20.20 1.43 3.97
N HIS A 540 20.12 1.54 5.28
CA HIS A 540 19.24 2.45 6.00
C HIS A 540 19.99 3.35 6.98
N ASN A 541 19.32 4.43 7.42
CA ASN A 541 19.89 5.42 8.36
C ASN A 541 19.79 4.91 9.80
N VAL A 542 20.47 3.81 10.06
CA VAL A 542 20.49 3.06 11.34
C VAL A 542 21.91 2.78 11.79
N ILE A 543 22.07 1.98 12.84
CA ILE A 543 23.37 1.53 13.32
C ILE A 543 23.67 0.09 12.86
N LEU A 544 24.95 -0.27 12.78
CA LEU A 544 25.40 -1.67 12.80
C LEU A 544 26.22 -1.89 14.08
N VAL A 545 26.08 -3.05 14.69
CA VAL A 545 26.77 -3.45 15.92
C VAL A 545 27.83 -4.50 15.58
N ASP A 546 29.11 -4.17 15.72
CA ASP A 546 30.24 -4.98 15.23
C ASP A 546 30.04 -5.41 13.75
N GLY A 547 29.47 -4.52 12.91
CA GLY A 547 29.19 -4.74 11.50
C GLY A 547 27.92 -5.57 11.21
N VAL A 548 27.15 -5.96 12.24
CA VAL A 548 25.91 -6.74 12.10
C VAL A 548 24.69 -5.83 12.21
N GLY A 549 23.73 -5.98 11.31
CA GLY A 549 22.44 -5.28 11.29
C GLY A 549 21.39 -5.91 12.19
N GLN A 550 20.15 -5.48 11.98
CA GLN A 550 18.97 -6.00 12.66
C GLN A 550 18.66 -7.44 12.22
N ASP A 551 17.95 -8.18 13.08
CA ASP A 551 17.48 -9.50 12.74
C ASP A 551 16.47 -9.44 11.56
N GLU A 552 16.67 -10.32 10.59
CA GLU A 552 15.88 -10.38 9.35
C GLU A 552 14.86 -11.53 9.41
N VAL A 553 14.35 -11.83 10.57
CA VAL A 553 13.35 -12.87 10.76
C VAL A 553 11.97 -12.24 10.95
N PRO A 554 10.93 -12.80 10.32
CA PRO A 554 9.56 -12.28 10.44
C PRO A 554 8.91 -12.65 11.78
N ILE A 555 9.64 -12.47 12.88
CA ILE A 555 9.14 -12.71 14.24
C ILE A 555 8.87 -11.39 14.96
N LEU A 556 7.81 -11.40 15.78
CA LEU A 556 7.37 -10.24 16.57
C LEU A 556 8.38 -9.73 17.61
N GLU A 557 9.48 -10.46 17.82
CA GLU A 557 10.51 -10.11 18.79
C GLU A 557 11.51 -9.07 18.27
N SER A 558 11.71 -9.00 16.95
CA SER A 558 12.65 -8.08 16.29
C SER A 558 11.93 -6.83 15.78
N VAL A 559 11.41 -6.01 16.67
CA VAL A 559 10.56 -4.87 16.34
C VAL A 559 11.04 -3.57 16.97
N GLY A 560 10.54 -2.45 16.42
CA GLY A 560 10.67 -1.13 17.01
C GLY A 560 9.32 -0.63 17.53
N LYS A 561 9.37 0.43 18.31
CA LYS A 561 8.16 1.16 18.74
C LYS A 561 8.44 2.64 18.92
N ILE A 562 7.50 3.47 18.56
CA ILE A 562 7.45 4.88 18.96
C ILE A 562 7.05 4.87 20.44
N LYS A 563 7.94 5.37 21.29
CA LYS A 563 7.79 5.31 22.75
C LYS A 563 7.09 6.54 23.29
N ASP A 564 7.46 7.72 22.77
CA ASP A 564 6.93 8.99 23.21
C ASP A 564 7.04 10.03 22.09
N VAL A 565 6.12 10.98 22.03
CA VAL A 565 6.16 12.11 21.08
C VAL A 565 5.66 13.37 21.77
N ASP A 566 6.53 14.35 21.88
CA ASP A 566 6.20 15.71 22.27
C ASP A 566 5.92 16.54 21.00
N LYS A 567 4.64 16.72 20.70
CA LYS A 567 4.21 17.46 19.49
C LYS A 567 4.57 18.94 19.54
N GLU A 568 4.53 19.56 20.72
CA GLU A 568 4.82 21.00 20.89
C GLU A 568 6.29 21.31 20.64
N ASN A 569 7.19 20.47 21.18
CA ASN A 569 8.62 20.63 21.02
C ASN A 569 9.18 19.85 19.83
N LYS A 570 8.35 19.16 19.07
CA LYS A 570 8.72 18.35 17.88
C LYS A 570 9.81 17.32 18.21
N ILE A 571 9.59 16.54 19.29
CA ILE A 571 10.51 15.50 19.75
C ILE A 571 9.85 14.13 19.65
N CYS A 572 10.57 13.16 19.09
CA CYS A 572 10.11 11.77 19.00
C CYS A 572 11.16 10.84 19.62
N VAL A 573 10.74 9.96 20.53
CA VAL A 573 11.57 8.91 21.12
C VAL A 573 11.14 7.55 20.59
N MET A 574 12.09 6.81 20.02
CA MET A 574 11.91 5.46 19.49
C MET A 574 12.74 4.46 20.29
N ASP A 575 12.23 3.23 20.43
CA ASP A 575 12.90 2.12 21.12
C ASP A 575 13.01 0.92 20.16
N MET A 576 14.22 0.54 19.82
CA MET A 576 14.56 -0.58 18.93
C MET A 576 15.40 -1.64 19.66
N SER A 577 15.28 -1.71 20.98
CA SER A 577 16.10 -2.60 21.81
C SER A 577 15.99 -4.09 21.47
N THR A 578 14.85 -4.50 20.90
CA THR A 578 14.61 -5.89 20.47
C THR A 578 14.98 -6.16 19.01
N ALA A 579 15.33 -5.13 18.24
CA ALA A 579 15.66 -5.30 16.82
C ALA A 579 17.07 -5.90 16.56
N TYR A 580 17.93 -5.91 17.56
CA TYR A 580 19.30 -6.41 17.44
C TYR A 580 19.59 -7.51 18.46
N PRO A 581 20.23 -8.60 18.05
CA PRO A 581 20.54 -9.72 18.98
C PRO A 581 21.67 -9.42 19.99
N ASN A 582 22.49 -8.40 19.71
CA ASN A 582 23.75 -8.17 20.43
C ASN A 582 23.74 -6.94 21.33
N ILE A 583 22.58 -6.29 21.51
CA ILE A 583 22.42 -5.15 22.42
C ILE A 583 21.25 -5.39 23.36
N SER A 584 21.30 -4.76 24.53
CA SER A 584 20.23 -4.78 25.53
C SER A 584 19.35 -3.53 25.45
N LYS A 585 19.88 -2.47 24.81
CA LYS A 585 19.15 -1.21 24.64
C LYS A 585 19.60 -0.46 23.40
N TRP A 586 18.64 0.04 22.63
CA TRP A 586 18.84 1.13 21.68
C TRP A 586 17.59 2.02 21.69
N GLN A 587 17.79 3.25 22.15
CA GLN A 587 16.79 4.31 22.08
C GLN A 587 17.34 5.44 21.25
N ARG A 588 16.53 5.96 20.34
CA ARG A 588 16.81 7.13 19.49
C ARG A 588 15.80 8.21 19.77
N GLU A 589 16.29 9.42 20.01
CA GLU A 589 15.51 10.64 20.09
C GLU A 589 15.77 11.50 18.85
N LEU A 590 14.72 11.95 18.21
CA LEU A 590 14.73 12.92 17.11
C LEU A 590 14.13 14.23 17.62
N SER A 591 14.86 15.33 17.51
CA SER A 591 14.39 16.65 17.90
C SER A 591 14.52 17.60 16.73
N LEU A 592 13.38 18.06 16.16
CA LEU A 592 13.31 18.96 15.03
C LEU A 592 13.25 20.41 15.50
N SER A 593 14.06 21.27 14.87
CA SER A 593 14.05 22.73 15.06
C SER A 593 13.96 23.44 13.72
N ASP A 594 13.74 24.77 13.73
CA ASP A 594 13.68 25.59 12.51
C ASP A 594 14.98 25.60 11.70
N THR A 595 16.07 25.09 12.25
CA THR A 595 17.39 25.07 11.60
C THR A 595 17.91 23.67 11.31
N GLY A 596 17.13 22.64 11.60
CA GLY A 596 17.51 21.25 11.32
C GLY A 596 17.11 20.26 12.40
N LEU A 597 17.78 19.10 12.41
CA LEU A 597 17.48 17.95 13.24
C LEU A 597 18.64 17.63 14.18
N SER A 598 18.32 17.29 15.43
CA SER A 598 19.24 16.65 16.35
C SER A 598 18.82 15.19 16.57
N VAL A 599 19.77 14.26 16.48
CA VAL A 599 19.57 12.83 16.73
C VAL A 599 20.42 12.40 17.90
N SER A 600 19.77 11.92 18.97
CA SER A 600 20.43 11.39 20.16
C SER A 600 20.19 9.90 20.27
N ASP A 601 21.28 9.11 20.32
CA ASP A 601 21.23 7.65 20.43
C ASP A 601 21.85 7.20 21.76
N VAL A 602 21.13 6.33 22.48
CA VAL A 602 21.62 5.63 23.68
C VAL A 602 21.62 4.13 23.39
N ILE A 603 22.82 3.52 23.38
CA ILE A 603 23.02 2.11 23.06
C ILE A 603 23.75 1.44 24.25
N GLU A 604 23.25 0.28 24.70
CA GLU A 604 23.83 -0.52 25.76
C GLU A 604 23.96 -1.98 25.32
N SER A 605 25.06 -2.63 25.65
CA SER A 605 25.36 -4.03 25.36
C SER A 605 26.09 -4.70 26.49
N ASP A 606 26.01 -6.02 26.59
CA ASP A 606 26.72 -6.79 27.65
C ASP A 606 28.24 -6.85 27.42
N LYS A 607 28.70 -6.56 26.22
CA LYS A 607 30.11 -6.57 25.82
C LYS A 607 30.47 -5.26 25.14
N ALA A 608 31.77 -4.93 25.13
CA ALA A 608 32.23 -3.79 24.34
C ALA A 608 32.08 -4.06 22.84
N VAL A 609 31.28 -3.26 22.17
CA VAL A 609 30.98 -3.34 20.73
C VAL A 609 31.37 -2.06 20.00
N GLU A 610 31.69 -2.16 18.73
CA GLU A 610 31.85 -1.03 17.81
C GLU A 610 30.50 -0.71 17.16
N ILE A 611 30.15 0.57 17.09
CA ILE A 611 28.97 1.02 16.38
C ILE A 611 29.41 1.64 15.06
N THR A 612 28.81 1.16 13.94
CA THR A 612 28.85 1.87 12.66
C THR A 612 27.53 2.63 12.50
N TYR A 613 27.62 3.94 12.37
CA TYR A 613 26.47 4.82 12.14
C TYR A 613 26.34 5.04 10.64
N CYS A 614 25.24 4.55 10.05
CA CYS A 614 25.00 4.56 8.61
C CYS A 614 24.09 5.71 8.21
N LEU A 615 24.49 6.44 7.18
CA LEU A 615 23.69 7.49 6.55
C LEU A 615 23.78 7.40 5.03
N HIS A 616 22.74 7.84 4.33
CA HIS A 616 22.65 7.77 2.88
C HIS A 616 22.11 9.08 2.30
N SER A 617 22.59 9.44 1.10
CA SER A 617 22.16 10.62 0.36
C SER A 617 22.07 10.36 -1.13
N LEU A 618 21.14 11.02 -1.81
CA LEU A 618 21.01 11.00 -3.28
C LEU A 618 21.99 11.96 -3.98
N SER A 619 22.70 12.81 -3.23
CA SER A 619 23.75 13.71 -3.74
C SER A 619 25.10 13.37 -3.12
N LYS A 620 26.17 13.66 -3.85
CA LYS A 620 27.55 13.41 -3.44
C LYS A 620 27.91 14.22 -2.20
N PRO A 621 28.27 13.57 -1.08
CA PRO A 621 28.73 14.27 0.13
C PRO A 621 30.16 14.74 0.01
N GLU A 622 30.50 15.85 0.67
CA GLU A 622 31.86 16.37 0.80
C GLU A 622 32.28 16.38 2.27
N ALA A 623 33.48 15.86 2.56
CA ALA A 623 34.01 15.79 3.91
C ALA A 623 34.83 17.06 4.23
N PHE A 624 34.57 17.64 5.41
CA PHE A 624 35.35 18.76 6.00
C PHE A 624 35.78 18.36 7.40
N GLY A 625 36.93 17.67 7.48
CA GLY A 625 37.36 16.99 8.70
C GLY A 625 36.40 15.84 9.03
N ASN A 626 35.76 15.91 10.20
CA ASN A 626 34.77 14.92 10.61
C ASN A 626 33.32 15.29 10.19
N ASN A 627 33.10 16.53 9.76
CA ASN A 627 31.81 16.99 9.27
C ASN A 627 31.62 16.59 7.80
N VAL A 628 30.35 16.40 7.41
CA VAL A 628 29.97 16.12 6.03
C VAL A 628 28.94 17.12 5.56
N VAL A 629 29.12 17.63 4.33
CA VAL A 629 28.23 18.59 3.69
C VAL A 629 27.58 17.93 2.47
N ILE A 630 26.28 18.13 2.31
CA ILE A 630 25.48 17.66 1.17
C ILE A 630 24.77 18.85 0.58
N GLU A 631 24.90 19.05 -0.73
CA GLU A 631 24.14 20.06 -1.47
C GLU A 631 23.24 19.38 -2.50
N ARG A 632 21.95 19.76 -2.53
CA ARG A 632 20.96 19.23 -3.46
C ARG A 632 19.87 20.25 -3.74
N ASN A 633 19.59 20.53 -5.01
CA ASN A 633 18.51 21.43 -5.46
C ASN A 633 18.52 22.80 -4.74
N GLY A 634 19.71 23.36 -4.51
CA GLY A 634 19.88 24.65 -3.83
C GLY A 634 19.74 24.61 -2.30
N LYS A 635 19.48 23.45 -1.72
CA LYS A 635 19.45 23.21 -0.28
C LYS A 635 20.79 22.64 0.18
N LYS A 636 21.20 22.99 1.40
CA LYS A 636 22.46 22.53 1.97
C LYS A 636 22.25 21.90 3.35
N LEU A 637 22.84 20.74 3.56
CA LEU A 637 22.88 20.04 4.82
C LEU A 637 24.32 19.96 5.33
N THR A 638 24.55 20.30 6.59
CA THR A 638 25.81 20.03 7.29
C THR A 638 25.58 19.03 8.41
N ILE A 639 26.20 17.86 8.31
CA ILE A 639 26.21 16.81 9.33
C ILE A 639 27.38 17.07 10.27
N ILE A 640 27.08 17.25 11.56
CA ILE A 640 28.06 17.45 12.64
C ILE A 640 27.95 16.25 13.55
N PRO A 641 28.87 15.27 13.43
CA PRO A 641 28.84 14.06 14.24
C PRO A 641 29.20 14.33 15.69
N ASP A 642 28.80 13.40 16.57
CA ASP A 642 29.29 13.35 17.95
C ASP A 642 30.84 13.16 17.99
N GLU A 643 31.50 13.65 19.04
CA GLU A 643 32.95 13.53 19.20
C GLU A 643 33.45 12.07 19.32
N ASN A 644 32.56 11.14 19.69
CA ASN A 644 32.82 9.72 19.77
C ASN A 644 32.64 8.95 18.45
N LEU A 645 32.23 9.65 17.39
CA LEU A 645 32.06 9.14 16.04
C LEU A 645 33.15 9.72 15.13
N THR A 646 33.83 8.87 14.39
CA THR A 646 34.84 9.27 13.40
C THR A 646 34.37 8.88 12.02
N LEU A 647 34.46 9.80 11.05
CA LEU A 647 34.14 9.52 9.67
C LEU A 647 35.11 8.45 9.11
N GLU A 648 34.56 7.32 8.76
CA GLU A 648 35.34 6.18 8.22
C GLU A 648 35.38 6.18 6.69
N LEU A 649 34.20 6.34 6.05
CA LEU A 649 34.07 6.16 4.63
C LEU A 649 32.91 6.98 4.05
N ILE A 650 33.16 7.57 2.89
CA ILE A 650 32.13 8.03 1.94
C ILE A 650 32.32 7.27 0.64
N CYS A 651 31.29 6.58 0.15
CA CYS A 651 31.35 5.84 -1.10
C CYS A 651 30.02 5.86 -1.84
N ASP A 652 30.04 5.46 -3.10
CA ASP A 652 28.89 5.29 -4.00
C ASP A 652 28.70 3.82 -4.42
N LYS A 653 29.39 2.90 -3.75
CA LYS A 653 29.37 1.47 -4.07
C LYS A 653 28.43 0.73 -3.13
N PHE A 654 27.58 -0.08 -3.72
CA PHE A 654 26.76 -1.05 -3.03
C PHE A 654 27.53 -2.34 -2.76
N ASP A 655 27.16 -3.08 -1.70
CA ASP A 655 27.73 -4.40 -1.44
C ASP A 655 27.37 -5.42 -2.52
N VAL A 656 26.24 -5.22 -3.21
CA VAL A 656 25.80 -5.98 -4.38
C VAL A 656 25.56 -5.02 -5.51
N ASP A 657 26.17 -5.29 -6.66
CA ASP A 657 26.05 -4.44 -7.85
C ASP A 657 24.56 -4.22 -8.21
N LEU A 658 24.21 -2.97 -8.39
CA LEU A 658 22.88 -2.54 -8.85
C LEU A 658 22.50 -3.20 -10.20
N ASN A 659 23.47 -3.48 -11.03
CA ASN A 659 23.30 -4.06 -12.36
C ASN A 659 23.36 -5.59 -12.38
N ASP A 660 23.57 -6.24 -11.23
CA ASP A 660 23.69 -7.69 -11.15
C ASP A 660 22.44 -8.40 -11.68
N GLY A 661 22.65 -9.30 -12.64
CA GLY A 661 21.58 -10.03 -13.33
C GLY A 661 20.77 -9.21 -14.33
N GLN A 662 21.17 -7.96 -14.64
CA GLN A 662 20.50 -7.12 -15.63
C GLN A 662 21.21 -7.17 -17.00
N PRO A 663 20.44 -7.14 -18.10
CA PRO A 663 21.03 -6.93 -19.42
C PRO A 663 21.73 -5.57 -19.52
N GLU A 664 22.90 -5.54 -20.19
CA GLU A 664 23.77 -4.36 -20.29
C GLU A 664 23.05 -3.07 -20.72
N LYS A 665 22.07 -3.17 -21.61
CA LYS A 665 21.28 -2.01 -22.10
C LYS A 665 20.44 -1.30 -21.00
N PHE A 666 20.31 -1.91 -19.82
CA PHE A 666 19.59 -1.34 -18.67
C PHE A 666 20.52 -1.01 -17.51
N HIS A 667 21.82 -1.19 -17.69
CA HIS A 667 22.78 -0.85 -16.66
C HIS A 667 22.71 0.64 -16.33
N VAL A 668 22.69 0.93 -15.04
CA VAL A 668 22.86 2.25 -14.48
C VAL A 668 24.35 2.50 -14.33
N THR A 669 24.86 3.53 -14.99
CA THR A 669 26.31 3.85 -15.03
C THR A 669 26.70 4.99 -14.10
N GLU A 670 25.72 5.85 -13.75
CA GLU A 670 25.95 6.97 -12.83
C GLU A 670 25.61 6.58 -11.40
N PRO A 671 26.31 7.14 -10.39
CA PRO A 671 25.95 6.93 -9.01
C PRO A 671 24.53 7.38 -8.70
N VAL A 672 23.72 6.50 -8.11
CA VAL A 672 22.32 6.80 -7.74
C VAL A 672 22.16 7.10 -6.26
N GLN A 673 23.14 6.72 -5.44
CA GLN A 673 23.14 6.97 -4.00
C GLN A 673 24.58 6.99 -3.47
N TYR A 674 24.79 7.70 -2.38
CA TYR A 674 26.05 7.76 -1.64
C TYR A 674 25.83 7.31 -0.20
N HIS A 675 26.85 6.67 0.36
CA HIS A 675 26.86 6.08 1.69
C HIS A 675 27.90 6.77 2.56
N ILE A 676 27.54 7.11 3.78
CA ILE A 676 28.38 7.79 4.75
C ILE A 676 28.41 6.92 6.00
N TYR A 677 29.58 6.49 6.42
CA TYR A 677 29.77 5.65 7.58
C TYR A 677 30.65 6.33 8.61
N TYR A 678 30.13 6.46 9.83
CA TYR A 678 30.90 6.86 10.99
C TYR A 678 31.11 5.66 11.90
N LYS A 679 32.25 5.59 12.56
CA LYS A 679 32.56 4.53 13.51
C LYS A 679 32.86 5.06 14.90
N SER A 680 32.46 4.29 15.92
CA SER A 680 32.81 4.52 17.29
C SER A 680 34.02 3.65 17.72
N LYS A 681 34.59 3.95 18.86
CA LYS A 681 35.46 2.98 19.59
C LYS A 681 34.60 1.91 20.25
N LYS A 682 35.16 0.72 20.49
CA LYS A 682 34.45 -0.35 21.20
C LYS A 682 34.18 0.03 22.67
N GLN A 683 32.93 0.03 23.06
CA GLN A 683 32.43 0.31 24.41
C GLN A 683 31.16 -0.52 24.67
N ALA A 684 30.83 -0.74 25.96
CA ALA A 684 29.57 -1.39 26.33
C ALA A 684 28.37 -0.41 26.37
N LYS A 685 28.66 0.88 26.46
CA LYS A 685 27.68 1.94 26.45
C LYS A 685 28.12 3.07 25.53
N HIS A 686 27.23 3.45 24.62
CA HIS A 686 27.41 4.57 23.71
C HIS A 686 26.30 5.60 23.92
N VAL A 687 26.68 6.86 23.83
CA VAL A 687 25.76 8.00 23.72
C VAL A 687 26.28 8.86 22.59
N PHE A 688 25.45 9.11 21.58
CA PHE A 688 25.80 9.94 20.43
C PHE A 688 24.81 11.09 20.28
N ASN A 689 25.30 12.26 19.92
CA ASN A 689 24.48 13.42 19.54
C ASN A 689 24.97 13.92 18.18
N VAL A 690 24.20 13.62 17.14
CA VAL A 690 24.51 14.03 15.76
C VAL A 690 23.55 15.15 15.36
N ASN A 691 24.12 16.26 14.89
CA ASN A 691 23.34 17.42 14.48
C ASN A 691 23.35 17.58 12.96
N TYR A 692 22.20 17.84 12.41
CA TYR A 692 21.92 18.03 10.99
C TYR A 692 21.45 19.46 10.77
N LYS A 693 22.34 20.37 10.39
CA LYS A 693 22.03 21.75 10.14
C LYS A 693 21.60 21.93 8.69
N VAL A 694 20.40 22.47 8.48
CA VAL A 694 19.81 22.72 7.16
C VAL A 694 19.87 24.21 6.84
N GLU A 695 20.28 24.54 5.61
CA GLU A 695 20.25 25.87 5.00
C GLU A 695 19.41 25.75 3.71
N ALA A 696 18.27 26.49 3.66
CA ALA A 696 17.30 26.47 2.57
C ALA A 696 17.63 27.48 1.48
#